data_17baa7b7dae0845317fbc28e4917643f
#
_entry.id   17baa7b7dae0845317fbc28e4917643f
#
_cell.length_a   1.000
_cell.length_b   1.000
_cell.length_c   1.000
_cell.angle_alpha   90.00
_cell.angle_beta   90.00
_cell.angle_gamma   90.00
#
_symmetry.space_group_name_H-M   'P 1'
#
loop_
_entity.id
_entity.type
_entity.pdbx_description
1 polymer ?
#
loop_
_entity_poly.entity_id
_entity_poly.type
_entity_poly.pdbx_seq_one_letter_code
_entity_poly.pdbx_strand_id
1 'polypeptide(L)'
;MEKYCPQSIEKKWQKIWDETKAYQINMDPNKPKYYVLEMFPYPSGNLHMGHVRNYSIGDVIARYKTMNGFNVLHPMGFDAFGMPAENAAIKHGVSPSDWTEDNMANMTRQQKEMGLSYDWDRKVATCHEDYYKWTQWLFELFYKKGLAYKKKASANWCETCHTVLANEQVIDGKCWRCDDTVVKKDLEQWFLKITDYADVLLKDLDKLEGWPNRVKIMQDNWIGRSEGAEFSFDVPDYNEKISVYTTRPDTVFGVSYVVLAAEHPLVKKFIKGKENEQEILKFIEEVHNMNEIERTSSESEKKGMFTGVYAINPFNGEKVPVWVTNYVLFEYGTGAVMGVPTHDERDFMFAKKYNLPMKIVIQNKEHNLTLETMENAYVEDGELVESGQFTGINNRKAITAMIDWLEENNLGKRRVNYRLRDWLISRQRYWGAPIPIIYCPHCGEVLVPEEQLPVKLPKDVKFETGATSPLAQAEDFVNCTCPKCGAPAKRETDTMDTFICSSWYYMRYADPHNDKAPFSKDAINYWLPVDQYIGGIEHAILHLLYSRFFTKVLKDAGLVEFDEPFTNLLTQGMVIKDGSKMSKSKGNVVSPEEIIKKYGADTARLFILFAAPPERDLEWSDQGVEGAWRFIQRVWRIILSYADKVKENPTFDVKALTKEEKELFRILNVTIEKVTEDIGTRGTFNTAISSIMELVNAFYVFKDGNLNAGLAREVVINLIKLLAPFAPHVTEELWQQIGQTGSVHHTTWPTFDPKATIADEVEVVVQVNGKLRSKIMVSSSATREAQQEIALADEKIKGLIEGKTIVKVISVPKKLVNIVVKG
;
A
#
# COMPACT_ATOMS: atom_id res chain seq x y z
N MET A 1 -19.56 34.89 26.12
CA MET A 1 -19.71 33.78 25.19
C MET A 1 -19.15 32.52 25.82
N GLU A 2 -19.93 31.46 25.84
CA GLU A 2 -19.46 30.18 26.35
C GLU A 2 -18.34 29.62 25.47
N LYS A 3 -17.38 28.91 26.10
CA LYS A 3 -16.29 28.24 25.36
C LYS A 3 -16.83 27.00 24.65
N TYR A 4 -16.28 26.65 23.52
CA TYR A 4 -16.56 25.35 22.90
C TYR A 4 -16.22 24.22 23.89
N CYS A 5 -17.20 23.37 24.16
CA CYS A 5 -17.07 22.23 25.05
C CYS A 5 -17.26 20.93 24.25
N PRO A 6 -16.21 20.24 23.81
CA PRO A 6 -16.32 19.06 22.98
C PRO A 6 -17.07 17.93 23.69
N GLN A 7 -16.89 17.75 24.99
CA GLN A 7 -17.47 16.63 25.75
C GLN A 7 -19.01 16.60 25.72
N SER A 8 -19.66 17.76 25.57
CA SER A 8 -21.12 17.85 25.42
C SER A 8 -21.56 17.90 23.96
N ILE A 9 -20.89 18.73 23.15
CA ILE A 9 -21.26 18.98 21.77
C ILE A 9 -21.02 17.76 20.90
N GLU A 10 -19.85 17.11 21.02
CA GLU A 10 -19.53 15.95 20.20
C GLU A 10 -20.48 14.78 20.52
N LYS A 11 -20.74 14.50 21.82
CA LYS A 11 -21.71 13.47 22.21
C LYS A 11 -23.13 13.73 21.71
N LYS A 12 -23.56 15.02 21.71
CA LYS A 12 -24.86 15.42 21.14
C LYS A 12 -24.96 15.00 19.66
N TRP A 13 -23.96 15.34 18.86
CA TRP A 13 -24.00 15.08 17.42
C TRP A 13 -23.78 13.59 17.10
N GLN A 14 -22.90 12.91 17.79
CA GLN A 14 -22.72 11.47 17.66
C GLN A 14 -24.03 10.71 17.90
N LYS A 15 -24.78 11.10 18.95
CA LYS A 15 -26.10 10.53 19.25
C LYS A 15 -27.11 10.82 18.13
N ILE A 16 -27.16 12.07 17.64
CA ILE A 16 -28.08 12.45 16.54
C ILE A 16 -27.76 11.64 15.28
N TRP A 17 -26.50 11.54 14.89
CA TRP A 17 -26.09 10.77 13.70
C TRP A 17 -26.41 9.27 13.82
N ASP A 18 -26.25 8.69 14.99
CA ASP A 18 -26.57 7.28 15.24
C ASP A 18 -28.10 7.03 15.20
N GLU A 19 -28.90 7.87 15.89
CA GLU A 19 -30.36 7.74 15.93
C GLU A 19 -31.02 8.01 14.57
N THR A 20 -30.51 8.95 13.81
CA THR A 20 -31.03 9.29 12.47
C THR A 20 -30.46 8.43 11.35
N LYS A 21 -29.49 7.57 11.64
CA LYS A 21 -28.72 6.82 10.64
C LYS A 21 -28.18 7.71 9.52
N ALA A 22 -27.57 8.83 9.92
CA ALA A 22 -27.24 9.98 9.04
C ALA A 22 -26.38 9.60 7.81
N TYR A 23 -25.64 8.49 7.89
CA TYR A 23 -24.70 8.06 6.85
C TYR A 23 -25.12 6.75 6.16
N GLN A 24 -26.33 6.23 6.46
CA GLN A 24 -26.87 5.08 5.76
C GLN A 24 -27.18 5.44 4.31
N ILE A 25 -26.68 4.64 3.37
CA ILE A 25 -26.77 4.94 1.95
C ILE A 25 -27.34 3.76 1.15
N ASN A 26 -28.14 4.09 0.14
CA ASN A 26 -28.64 3.14 -0.83
C ASN A 26 -28.17 3.56 -2.24
N MET A 27 -28.30 2.63 -3.20
CA MET A 27 -28.03 2.93 -4.60
C MET A 27 -28.98 4.02 -5.09
N ASP A 28 -28.44 5.05 -5.72
CA ASP A 28 -29.21 6.14 -6.34
C ASP A 28 -28.70 6.37 -7.77
N PRO A 29 -29.38 5.86 -8.81
CA PRO A 29 -28.93 5.98 -10.19
C PRO A 29 -28.93 7.42 -10.72
N ASN A 30 -29.55 8.36 -10.00
CA ASN A 30 -29.61 9.77 -10.38
C ASN A 30 -28.40 10.57 -9.90
N LYS A 31 -27.53 9.98 -9.08
CA LYS A 31 -26.32 10.62 -8.57
C LYS A 31 -25.08 9.84 -9.01
N PRO A 32 -23.98 10.53 -9.29
CA PRO A 32 -22.71 9.85 -9.49
C PRO A 32 -22.29 9.15 -8.19
N LYS A 33 -21.88 7.87 -8.28
CA LYS A 33 -21.40 7.14 -7.11
C LYS A 33 -19.98 7.57 -6.74
N TYR A 34 -19.64 7.43 -5.47
CA TYR A 34 -18.25 7.49 -5.01
C TYR A 34 -18.05 6.53 -3.84
N TYR A 35 -17.14 5.61 -3.98
CA TYR A 35 -16.81 4.62 -2.96
C TYR A 35 -15.48 4.97 -2.32
N VAL A 36 -15.51 5.42 -1.07
CA VAL A 36 -14.33 5.67 -0.24
C VAL A 36 -14.16 4.49 0.70
N LEU A 37 -12.95 3.94 0.77
CA LEU A 37 -12.67 2.79 1.62
C LEU A 37 -11.28 2.90 2.24
N GLU A 38 -11.21 2.80 3.55
CA GLU A 38 -9.97 2.57 4.29
C GLU A 38 -9.81 1.08 4.59
N MET A 39 -8.56 0.65 4.70
CA MET A 39 -8.27 -0.69 5.17
C MET A 39 -8.84 -0.89 6.57
N PHE A 40 -9.67 -1.90 6.72
CA PHE A 40 -10.32 -2.20 7.98
C PHE A 40 -9.34 -2.77 9.03
N PRO A 41 -9.56 -2.52 10.34
CA PRO A 41 -8.61 -2.89 11.37
C PRO A 41 -8.73 -4.36 11.79
N TYR A 42 -7.61 -4.88 12.34
CA TYR A 42 -7.62 -6.09 13.15
C TYR A 42 -8.10 -5.79 14.56
N PRO A 43 -9.15 -6.45 15.08
CA PRO A 43 -9.70 -6.17 16.41
C PRO A 43 -8.88 -6.85 17.51
N SER A 44 -7.65 -6.38 17.72
CA SER A 44 -6.69 -6.93 18.71
C SER A 44 -6.37 -5.97 19.84
N GLY A 45 -7.18 -4.95 20.05
CA GLY A 45 -7.01 -3.94 21.13
C GLY A 45 -7.66 -2.62 20.79
N ASN A 46 -7.15 -1.52 21.36
CA ASN A 46 -7.63 -0.16 21.08
C ASN A 46 -7.10 0.36 19.74
N LEU A 47 -7.81 1.33 19.17
CA LEU A 47 -7.30 2.13 18.06
C LEU A 47 -6.02 2.86 18.48
N HIS A 48 -5.12 3.09 17.55
CA HIS A 48 -3.91 3.90 17.73
C HIS A 48 -3.92 5.10 16.77
N MET A 49 -2.98 6.04 16.96
CA MET A 49 -2.98 7.29 16.19
C MET A 49 -2.84 7.10 14.67
N GLY A 50 -2.25 5.99 14.23
CA GLY A 50 -2.25 5.61 12.81
C GLY A 50 -3.65 5.33 12.25
N HIS A 51 -4.51 4.69 13.04
CA HIS A 51 -5.94 4.51 12.68
C HIS A 51 -6.67 5.86 12.63
N VAL A 52 -6.45 6.73 13.63
CA VAL A 52 -7.03 8.08 13.62
C VAL A 52 -6.67 8.83 12.34
N ARG A 53 -5.42 8.74 11.91
CA ARG A 53 -4.95 9.36 10.66
C ARG A 53 -5.65 8.78 9.44
N ASN A 54 -5.62 7.45 9.30
CA ASN A 54 -6.20 6.74 8.17
C ASN A 54 -7.67 7.09 7.98
N TYR A 55 -8.45 6.92 9.05
CA TYR A 55 -9.90 7.11 9.01
C TYR A 55 -10.30 8.58 8.88
N SER A 56 -9.53 9.51 9.45
CA SER A 56 -9.78 10.93 9.26
C SER A 56 -9.55 11.37 7.81
N ILE A 57 -8.56 10.81 7.10
CA ILE A 57 -8.32 11.09 5.69
C ILE A 57 -9.53 10.65 4.84
N GLY A 58 -9.99 9.41 5.02
CA GLY A 58 -11.14 8.90 4.26
C GLY A 58 -12.41 9.67 4.58
N ASP A 59 -12.64 10.01 5.85
CA ASP A 59 -13.82 10.77 6.26
C ASP A 59 -13.87 12.18 5.65
N VAL A 60 -12.72 12.86 5.53
CA VAL A 60 -12.66 14.17 4.82
C VAL A 60 -13.09 14.00 3.37
N ILE A 61 -12.59 12.98 2.68
CA ILE A 61 -12.92 12.72 1.28
C ILE A 61 -14.41 12.38 1.14
N ALA A 62 -14.92 11.51 2.02
CA ALA A 62 -16.32 11.11 2.01
C ALA A 62 -17.27 12.32 2.17
N ARG A 63 -17.02 13.18 3.19
CA ARG A 63 -17.82 14.38 3.43
C ARG A 63 -17.71 15.40 2.28
N TYR A 64 -16.50 15.62 1.79
CA TYR A 64 -16.27 16.50 0.64
C TYR A 64 -17.04 16.03 -0.60
N LYS A 65 -17.00 14.74 -0.93
CA LYS A 65 -17.72 14.16 -2.06
C LYS A 65 -19.25 14.22 -1.86
N THR A 66 -19.74 13.99 -0.65
CA THR A 66 -21.16 14.16 -0.32
C THR A 66 -21.62 15.58 -0.56
N MET A 67 -20.86 16.59 -0.11
CA MET A 67 -21.17 18.00 -0.32
C MET A 67 -21.05 18.40 -1.80
N ASN A 68 -20.33 17.66 -2.62
CA ASN A 68 -20.27 17.82 -4.08
C ASN A 68 -21.34 17.02 -4.85
N GLY A 69 -22.34 16.47 -4.16
CA GLY A 69 -23.50 15.83 -4.75
C GLY A 69 -23.33 14.36 -5.16
N PHE A 70 -22.23 13.72 -4.77
CA PHE A 70 -22.05 12.29 -5.00
C PHE A 70 -22.89 11.44 -4.05
N ASN A 71 -23.26 10.24 -4.50
CA ASN A 71 -23.78 9.17 -3.68
C ASN A 71 -22.60 8.39 -3.11
N VAL A 72 -22.27 8.64 -1.84
CA VAL A 72 -21.01 8.19 -1.25
C VAL A 72 -21.21 6.94 -0.41
N LEU A 73 -20.56 5.84 -0.79
CA LEU A 73 -20.42 4.65 0.04
C LEU A 73 -19.16 4.76 0.87
N HIS A 74 -19.31 4.77 2.21
CA HIS A 74 -18.22 4.85 3.17
C HIS A 74 -18.44 3.81 4.28
N PRO A 75 -18.12 2.54 4.06
CA PRO A 75 -18.36 1.46 5.01
C PRO A 75 -17.18 1.24 5.94
N MET A 76 -17.41 0.50 7.04
CA MET A 76 -16.39 0.04 7.96
C MET A 76 -16.74 -1.35 8.51
N GLY A 77 -15.72 -2.13 8.87
CA GLY A 77 -15.84 -3.45 9.45
C GLY A 77 -14.52 -3.90 10.08
N PHE A 78 -14.32 -5.21 10.18
CA PHE A 78 -13.17 -5.76 10.88
C PHE A 78 -12.59 -6.98 10.16
N ASP A 79 -11.26 -6.99 9.98
CA ASP A 79 -10.53 -8.20 9.64
C ASP A 79 -10.29 -8.99 10.93
N ALA A 80 -11.26 -9.82 11.27
CA ALA A 80 -11.44 -10.34 12.62
C ALA A 80 -10.88 -11.75 12.83
N PHE A 81 -10.38 -12.39 11.78
CA PHE A 81 -9.63 -13.65 11.87
C PHE A 81 -8.12 -13.41 12.01
N GLY A 82 -7.39 -14.47 12.38
CA GLY A 82 -5.94 -14.52 12.35
C GLY A 82 -5.26 -14.55 13.71
N MET A 83 -3.97 -14.73 13.67
CA MET A 83 -3.09 -14.93 14.84
C MET A 83 -3.15 -13.82 15.91
N PRO A 84 -3.35 -12.52 15.57
CA PRO A 84 -3.37 -11.48 16.60
C PRO A 84 -4.42 -11.70 17.67
N ALA A 85 -5.64 -11.96 17.24
CA ALA A 85 -6.77 -12.18 18.13
C ALA A 85 -6.62 -13.50 18.88
N GLU A 86 -6.22 -14.57 18.19
CA GLU A 86 -5.99 -15.88 18.81
C GLU A 86 -4.92 -15.83 19.89
N ASN A 87 -3.76 -15.26 19.59
CA ASN A 87 -2.66 -15.17 20.57
C ASN A 87 -3.01 -14.29 21.78
N ALA A 88 -3.76 -13.19 21.55
CA ALA A 88 -4.22 -12.34 22.63
C ALA A 88 -5.23 -13.08 23.51
N ALA A 89 -6.18 -13.80 22.93
CA ALA A 89 -7.16 -14.59 23.62
C ALA A 89 -6.51 -15.71 24.44
N ILE A 90 -5.56 -16.45 23.89
CA ILE A 90 -4.79 -17.48 24.61
C ILE A 90 -4.04 -16.88 25.81
N LYS A 91 -3.38 -15.72 25.60
CA LYS A 91 -2.64 -15.03 26.66
C LYS A 91 -3.53 -14.58 27.81
N HIS A 92 -4.76 -14.20 27.55
CA HIS A 92 -5.73 -13.73 28.54
C HIS A 92 -6.64 -14.85 29.09
N GLY A 93 -6.52 -16.08 28.56
CA GLY A 93 -7.31 -17.23 29.00
C GLY A 93 -8.80 -17.14 28.65
N VAL A 94 -9.12 -16.47 27.54
CA VAL A 94 -10.49 -16.28 27.03
C VAL A 94 -10.64 -16.91 25.65
N SER A 95 -11.88 -17.10 25.18
CA SER A 95 -12.13 -17.59 23.83
C SER A 95 -11.67 -16.54 22.80
N PRO A 96 -11.04 -16.94 21.65
CA PRO A 96 -10.75 -16.01 20.55
C PRO A 96 -11.97 -15.28 20.02
N SER A 97 -13.14 -15.95 19.99
CA SER A 97 -14.41 -15.35 19.59
C SER A 97 -14.81 -14.22 20.52
N ASP A 98 -14.88 -14.48 21.82
CA ASP A 98 -15.33 -13.49 22.82
C ASP A 98 -14.37 -12.31 22.88
N TRP A 99 -13.05 -12.58 22.88
CA TRP A 99 -12.02 -11.53 22.79
C TRP A 99 -12.18 -10.65 21.56
N THR A 100 -12.46 -11.26 20.42
CA THR A 100 -12.63 -10.55 19.14
C THR A 100 -13.88 -9.69 19.16
N GLU A 101 -15.02 -10.21 19.64
CA GLU A 101 -16.29 -9.48 19.76
C GLU A 101 -16.16 -8.26 20.68
N ASP A 102 -15.54 -8.44 21.86
CA ASP A 102 -15.29 -7.34 22.79
C ASP A 102 -14.42 -6.22 22.17
N ASN A 103 -13.38 -6.60 21.44
CA ASN A 103 -12.52 -5.63 20.76
C ASN A 103 -13.24 -4.94 19.59
N MET A 104 -14.06 -5.67 18.80
CA MET A 104 -14.86 -5.07 17.73
C MET A 104 -15.87 -4.06 18.30
N ALA A 105 -16.53 -4.40 19.43
CA ALA A 105 -17.45 -3.48 20.10
C ALA A 105 -16.74 -2.22 20.60
N ASN A 106 -15.58 -2.39 21.24
CA ASN A 106 -14.78 -1.27 21.72
C ASN A 106 -14.26 -0.38 20.57
N MET A 107 -13.71 -0.97 19.51
CA MET A 107 -13.22 -0.19 18.36
C MET A 107 -14.37 0.53 17.64
N THR A 108 -15.54 -0.10 17.51
CA THR A 108 -16.75 0.55 16.95
C THR A 108 -17.12 1.78 17.77
N ARG A 109 -17.10 1.68 19.12
CA ARG A 109 -17.32 2.82 20.03
C ARG A 109 -16.30 3.94 19.76
N GLN A 110 -15.01 3.60 19.71
CA GLN A 110 -13.94 4.58 19.46
C GLN A 110 -14.08 5.25 18.08
N GLN A 111 -14.47 4.51 17.04
CA GLN A 111 -14.71 5.06 15.70
C GLN A 111 -15.92 6.00 15.68
N LYS A 112 -16.99 5.68 16.40
CA LYS A 112 -18.15 6.55 16.57
C LYS A 112 -17.77 7.83 17.33
N GLU A 113 -16.96 7.72 18.37
CA GLU A 113 -16.45 8.89 19.13
C GLU A 113 -15.57 9.82 18.28
N MET A 114 -14.90 9.31 17.25
CA MET A 114 -14.16 10.12 16.27
C MET A 114 -15.09 10.89 15.33
N GLY A 115 -16.39 10.61 15.30
CA GLY A 115 -17.36 11.25 14.42
C GLY A 115 -17.19 10.90 12.96
N LEU A 116 -16.80 9.67 12.64
CA LEU A 116 -16.61 9.18 11.28
C LEU A 116 -17.96 8.91 10.59
N SER A 117 -18.04 9.24 9.31
CA SER A 117 -19.26 9.15 8.49
C SER A 117 -19.48 7.75 7.89
N TYR A 118 -19.30 6.71 8.71
CA TYR A 118 -19.48 5.34 8.25
C TYR A 118 -20.95 4.92 8.17
N ASP A 119 -21.28 4.20 7.11
CA ASP A 119 -22.53 3.44 7.02
C ASP A 119 -22.44 2.17 7.86
N TRP A 120 -22.83 2.26 9.12
CA TRP A 120 -22.77 1.16 10.09
C TRP A 120 -23.73 -0.01 9.77
N ASP A 121 -24.73 0.18 8.91
CA ASP A 121 -25.60 -0.89 8.46
C ASP A 121 -24.85 -1.88 7.55
N ARG A 122 -23.73 -1.44 6.97
CA ARG A 122 -22.85 -2.25 6.12
C ARG A 122 -21.64 -2.85 6.84
N LYS A 123 -21.65 -2.83 8.18
CA LYS A 123 -20.57 -3.40 8.98
C LYS A 123 -20.44 -4.91 8.72
N VAL A 124 -19.23 -5.36 8.38
CA VAL A 124 -18.87 -6.77 8.23
C VAL A 124 -17.76 -7.14 9.21
N ALA A 125 -17.72 -8.41 9.62
CA ALA A 125 -16.62 -8.99 10.36
C ALA A 125 -16.22 -10.31 9.69
N THR A 126 -14.96 -10.47 9.35
CA THR A 126 -14.51 -11.65 8.58
C THR A 126 -14.68 -12.95 9.34
N CYS A 127 -14.79 -12.90 10.69
CA CYS A 127 -15.04 -14.07 11.55
C CYS A 127 -16.51 -14.46 11.70
N HIS A 128 -17.44 -13.65 11.20
CA HIS A 128 -18.85 -14.00 11.26
C HIS A 128 -19.25 -15.02 10.18
N GLU A 129 -20.17 -15.93 10.54
CA GLU A 129 -20.60 -17.02 9.66
C GLU A 129 -21.18 -16.52 8.32
N ASP A 130 -21.89 -15.40 8.32
CA ASP A 130 -22.47 -14.75 7.16
C ASP A 130 -21.42 -14.11 6.23
N TYR A 131 -20.20 -13.93 6.72
CA TYR A 131 -19.07 -13.50 5.92
C TYR A 131 -18.21 -14.68 5.45
N TYR A 132 -17.65 -15.50 6.40
CA TYR A 132 -16.71 -16.53 5.99
C TYR A 132 -17.33 -17.70 5.24
N LYS A 133 -18.66 -17.90 5.30
CA LYS A 133 -19.39 -18.75 4.37
C LYS A 133 -19.00 -18.46 2.92
N TRP A 134 -18.97 -17.19 2.58
CA TRP A 134 -18.64 -16.77 1.23
C TRP A 134 -17.13 -16.82 0.93
N THR A 135 -16.28 -16.63 1.93
CA THR A 135 -14.85 -16.92 1.79
C THR A 135 -14.60 -18.38 1.46
N GLN A 136 -15.31 -19.29 2.10
CA GLN A 136 -15.26 -20.72 1.79
C GLN A 136 -15.82 -21.04 0.39
N TRP A 137 -16.92 -20.42 0.02
CA TRP A 137 -17.49 -20.54 -1.33
C TRP A 137 -16.52 -20.06 -2.42
N LEU A 138 -15.82 -18.97 -2.17
CA LEU A 138 -14.78 -18.46 -3.07
C LEU A 138 -13.61 -19.44 -3.18
N PHE A 139 -13.17 -20.05 -2.08
CA PHE A 139 -12.18 -21.12 -2.13
C PHE A 139 -12.63 -22.28 -3.03
N GLU A 140 -13.89 -22.71 -2.89
CA GLU A 140 -14.45 -23.76 -3.77
C GLU A 140 -14.47 -23.36 -5.24
N LEU A 141 -14.77 -22.09 -5.54
CA LEU A 141 -14.69 -21.54 -6.90
C LEU A 141 -13.26 -21.66 -7.45
N PHE A 142 -12.26 -21.26 -6.66
CA PHE A 142 -10.84 -21.41 -7.04
C PHE A 142 -10.45 -22.87 -7.24
N TYR A 143 -10.91 -23.75 -6.37
CA TYR A 143 -10.68 -25.19 -6.50
C TYR A 143 -11.30 -25.77 -7.78
N LYS A 144 -12.57 -25.47 -8.06
CA LYS A 144 -13.28 -25.88 -9.28
C LYS A 144 -12.61 -25.36 -10.57
N LYS A 145 -11.94 -24.21 -10.50
CA LYS A 145 -11.15 -23.65 -11.61
C LYS A 145 -9.72 -24.22 -11.69
N GLY A 146 -9.34 -25.12 -10.78
CA GLY A 146 -7.97 -25.68 -10.72
C GLY A 146 -6.91 -24.70 -10.23
N LEU A 147 -7.33 -23.58 -9.61
CA LEU A 147 -6.45 -22.56 -9.04
C LEU A 147 -6.06 -22.83 -7.58
N ALA A 148 -6.85 -23.63 -6.84
CA ALA A 148 -6.51 -24.10 -5.51
C ALA A 148 -6.06 -25.56 -5.58
N TYR A 149 -4.92 -25.89 -4.97
CA TYR A 149 -4.35 -27.21 -4.97
C TYR A 149 -3.50 -27.47 -3.73
N LYS A 150 -3.32 -28.75 -3.39
CA LYS A 150 -2.51 -29.19 -2.25
C LYS A 150 -1.22 -29.89 -2.73
N LYS A 151 -0.10 -29.56 -2.14
CA LYS A 151 1.18 -30.26 -2.37
C LYS A 151 2.04 -30.29 -1.13
N LYS A 152 2.96 -31.27 -1.06
CA LYS A 152 4.06 -31.26 -0.11
C LYS A 152 5.09 -30.25 -0.57
N ALA A 153 5.42 -29.30 0.29
CA ALA A 153 6.38 -28.24 0.01
C ALA A 153 7.15 -27.87 1.26
N SER A 154 8.37 -27.38 1.06
CA SER A 154 9.17 -26.77 2.11
C SER A 154 8.56 -25.40 2.43
N ALA A 155 7.82 -25.30 3.53
CA ALA A 155 7.12 -24.09 3.95
C ALA A 155 7.94 -23.30 4.98
N ASN A 156 7.78 -21.98 4.96
CA ASN A 156 8.32 -21.12 6.01
C ASN A 156 7.54 -21.37 7.30
N TRP A 157 8.24 -21.77 8.35
CA TRP A 157 7.65 -22.09 9.65
C TRP A 157 8.19 -21.14 10.73
N CYS A 158 7.28 -20.54 11.49
CA CYS A 158 7.62 -19.75 12.67
C CYS A 158 7.41 -20.61 13.92
N GLU A 159 8.49 -20.89 14.66
CA GLU A 159 8.42 -21.72 15.87
C GLU A 159 7.67 -21.01 17.01
N THR A 160 7.80 -19.69 17.14
CA THR A 160 7.09 -18.91 18.16
C THR A 160 5.60 -18.79 17.88
N CYS A 161 5.23 -18.62 16.60
CA CYS A 161 3.82 -18.51 16.20
C CYS A 161 3.17 -19.87 15.93
N HIS A 162 3.94 -20.96 15.91
CA HIS A 162 3.52 -22.34 15.57
C HIS A 162 2.65 -22.40 14.30
N THR A 163 3.11 -21.76 13.23
CA THR A 163 2.35 -21.70 11.97
C THR A 163 3.27 -21.53 10.76
N VAL A 164 2.73 -21.91 9.61
CA VAL A 164 3.33 -21.62 8.30
C VAL A 164 3.09 -20.16 7.92
N LEU A 165 4.07 -19.59 7.23
CA LEU A 165 4.05 -18.23 6.69
C LEU A 165 4.15 -18.27 5.16
N ALA A 166 3.39 -17.43 4.49
CA ALA A 166 3.61 -17.15 3.08
C ALA A 166 4.97 -16.42 2.89
N ASN A 167 5.55 -16.47 1.68
CA ASN A 167 6.84 -15.84 1.43
C ASN A 167 6.82 -14.34 1.73
N GLU A 168 5.72 -13.69 1.44
CA GLU A 168 5.46 -12.27 1.68
C GLU A 168 5.42 -11.90 3.18
N GLN A 169 5.22 -12.90 4.04
CA GLN A 169 5.15 -12.75 5.49
C GLN A 169 6.52 -13.01 6.17
N VAL A 170 7.56 -13.19 5.38
CA VAL A 170 8.94 -13.35 5.87
C VAL A 170 9.75 -12.11 5.45
N ILE A 171 10.19 -11.33 6.42
CA ILE A 171 10.93 -10.09 6.22
C ILE A 171 12.34 -10.29 6.79
N ASP A 172 13.37 -10.22 5.95
CA ASP A 172 14.77 -10.43 6.35
C ASP A 172 14.99 -11.74 7.14
N GLY A 173 14.32 -12.83 6.70
CA GLY A 173 14.40 -14.15 7.36
C GLY A 173 13.64 -14.27 8.67
N LYS A 174 12.87 -13.26 9.02
CA LYS A 174 12.09 -13.19 10.26
C LYS A 174 10.59 -13.19 10.00
N CYS A 175 9.85 -13.68 10.98
CA CYS A 175 8.41 -13.60 10.97
C CYS A 175 7.95 -12.15 11.05
N TRP A 176 7.17 -11.70 10.07
CA TRP A 176 6.63 -10.33 10.00
C TRP A 176 5.90 -9.88 11.27
N ARG A 177 5.54 -10.85 12.13
CA ARG A 177 4.69 -10.62 13.29
C ARG A 177 5.42 -10.64 14.62
N CYS A 178 6.29 -11.61 14.86
CA CYS A 178 6.98 -11.78 16.14
C CYS A 178 8.49 -11.53 16.07
N ASP A 179 9.01 -11.19 14.89
CA ASP A 179 10.44 -10.97 14.60
C ASP A 179 11.35 -12.17 14.90
N ASP A 180 10.77 -13.36 15.13
CA ASP A 180 11.55 -14.57 15.34
C ASP A 180 12.06 -15.16 14.02
N THR A 181 13.17 -15.88 14.08
CA THR A 181 13.79 -16.50 12.90
C THR A 181 12.88 -17.58 12.33
N VAL A 182 12.66 -17.52 11.02
CA VAL A 182 11.84 -18.48 10.28
C VAL A 182 12.69 -19.64 9.82
N VAL A 183 12.19 -20.87 10.04
CA VAL A 183 12.83 -22.11 9.59
C VAL A 183 12.03 -22.75 8.46
N LYS A 184 12.64 -23.68 7.72
CA LYS A 184 11.94 -24.47 6.69
C LYS A 184 11.40 -25.77 7.29
N LYS A 185 10.17 -26.12 6.92
CA LYS A 185 9.52 -27.36 7.35
C LYS A 185 8.72 -27.96 6.20
N ASP A 186 8.95 -29.24 5.93
CA ASP A 186 8.24 -29.95 4.86
C ASP A 186 6.85 -30.36 5.32
N LEU A 187 5.82 -29.76 4.72
CA LEU A 187 4.42 -29.98 5.06
C LEU A 187 3.56 -30.06 3.80
N GLU A 188 2.44 -30.81 3.88
CA GLU A 188 1.40 -30.74 2.86
C GLU A 188 0.54 -29.51 3.10
N GLN A 189 0.48 -28.62 2.09
CA GLN A 189 -0.14 -27.31 2.24
C GLN A 189 -0.99 -26.96 1.02
N TRP A 190 -2.00 -26.13 1.24
CA TRP A 190 -2.83 -25.55 0.18
C TRP A 190 -2.20 -24.30 -0.39
N PHE A 191 -2.29 -24.18 -1.72
CA PHE A 191 -1.78 -23.05 -2.49
C PHE A 191 -2.86 -22.52 -3.43
N LEU A 192 -2.79 -21.21 -3.72
CA LEU A 192 -3.50 -20.60 -4.84
C LEU A 192 -2.50 -20.25 -5.95
N LYS A 193 -2.85 -20.60 -7.20
CA LYS A 193 -2.01 -20.38 -8.40
C LYS A 193 -2.06 -18.91 -8.84
N ILE A 194 -1.53 -18.01 -8.02
CA ILE A 194 -1.37 -16.60 -8.39
C ILE A 194 -0.41 -16.43 -9.57
N THR A 195 0.52 -17.38 -9.77
CA THR A 195 1.48 -17.36 -10.88
C THR A 195 0.82 -17.47 -12.24
N ASP A 196 -0.36 -18.13 -12.35
CA ASP A 196 -1.12 -18.19 -13.59
C ASP A 196 -1.63 -16.81 -14.04
N TYR A 197 -1.68 -15.84 -13.12
CA TYR A 197 -2.07 -14.46 -13.34
C TYR A 197 -0.90 -13.48 -13.35
N ALA A 198 0.35 -13.94 -13.24
CA ALA A 198 1.53 -13.09 -13.14
C ALA A 198 1.65 -12.09 -14.29
N ASP A 199 1.46 -12.53 -15.55
CA ASP A 199 1.53 -11.66 -16.73
C ASP A 199 0.47 -10.57 -16.72
N VAL A 200 -0.79 -10.90 -16.45
CA VAL A 200 -1.88 -9.93 -16.42
C VAL A 200 -1.77 -8.97 -15.25
N LEU A 201 -1.33 -9.46 -14.07
CA LEU A 201 -1.04 -8.61 -12.91
C LEU A 201 0.07 -7.61 -13.21
N LEU A 202 1.11 -8.03 -13.92
CA LEU A 202 2.21 -7.15 -14.32
C LEU A 202 1.77 -6.14 -15.38
N LYS A 203 1.16 -6.60 -16.47
CA LYS A 203 0.69 -5.76 -17.57
C LYS A 203 -0.32 -4.70 -17.12
N ASP A 204 -1.22 -5.07 -16.24
CA ASP A 204 -2.29 -4.19 -15.78
C ASP A 204 -1.82 -3.17 -14.71
N LEU A 205 -0.52 -3.18 -14.30
CA LEU A 205 0.07 -2.07 -13.54
C LEU A 205 -0.02 -0.73 -14.31
N ASP A 206 -0.01 -0.79 -15.64
CA ASP A 206 -0.16 0.40 -16.48
C ASP A 206 -1.56 1.02 -16.38
N LYS A 207 -2.59 0.23 -16.06
CA LYS A 207 -3.96 0.70 -15.85
C LYS A 207 -4.15 1.41 -14.50
N LEU A 208 -3.23 1.26 -13.58
CA LEU A 208 -3.28 1.82 -12.22
C LEU A 208 -2.73 3.26 -12.20
N GLU A 209 -3.35 4.16 -12.97
CA GLU A 209 -2.92 5.57 -13.08
C GLU A 209 -3.02 6.31 -11.75
N GLY A 210 -4.05 6.04 -10.94
CA GLY A 210 -4.29 6.63 -9.63
C GLY A 210 -3.51 6.01 -8.48
N TRP A 211 -2.53 5.12 -8.76
CA TRP A 211 -1.72 4.47 -7.74
C TRP A 211 -0.33 5.11 -7.61
N PRO A 212 0.23 5.19 -6.38
CA PRO A 212 1.60 5.65 -6.18
C PRO A 212 2.60 4.80 -6.97
N ASN A 213 3.50 5.46 -7.69
CA ASN A 213 4.50 4.77 -8.52
C ASN A 213 5.36 3.80 -7.69
N ARG A 214 5.64 4.15 -6.43
CA ARG A 214 6.38 3.28 -5.51
C ARG A 214 5.70 1.93 -5.31
N VAL A 215 4.37 1.89 -5.17
CA VAL A 215 3.61 0.64 -5.03
C VAL A 215 3.69 -0.20 -6.30
N LYS A 216 3.57 0.43 -7.46
CA LYS A 216 3.70 -0.27 -8.76
C LYS A 216 5.08 -0.90 -8.94
N ILE A 217 6.14 -0.17 -8.58
CA ILE A 217 7.53 -0.69 -8.61
C ILE A 217 7.70 -1.85 -7.63
N MET A 218 7.10 -1.78 -6.42
CA MET A 218 7.17 -2.89 -5.46
C MET A 218 6.50 -4.14 -6.02
N GLN A 219 5.34 -4.03 -6.66
CA GLN A 219 4.65 -5.16 -7.27
C GLN A 219 5.40 -5.71 -8.49
N ASP A 220 5.90 -4.84 -9.37
CA ASP A 220 6.74 -5.23 -10.52
C ASP A 220 7.96 -6.04 -10.07
N ASN A 221 8.70 -5.53 -9.10
CA ASN A 221 9.85 -6.22 -8.53
C ASN A 221 9.48 -7.55 -7.85
N TRP A 222 8.32 -7.61 -7.20
CA TRP A 222 7.86 -8.83 -6.53
C TRP A 222 7.42 -9.90 -7.52
N ILE A 223 6.68 -9.53 -8.56
CA ILE A 223 6.31 -10.42 -9.67
C ILE A 223 7.58 -10.87 -10.39
N GLY A 224 8.51 -9.94 -10.64
CA GLY A 224 9.86 -10.22 -11.09
C GLY A 224 9.91 -11.05 -12.35
N ARG A 225 9.25 -10.59 -13.43
CA ARG A 225 9.28 -11.21 -14.74
C ARG A 225 10.69 -11.17 -15.31
N SER A 226 11.20 -12.31 -15.68
CA SER A 226 12.47 -12.44 -16.38
C SER A 226 12.29 -13.26 -17.65
N GLU A 227 12.87 -12.79 -18.73
CA GLU A 227 12.89 -13.49 -20.02
C GLU A 227 14.29 -13.93 -20.34
N GLY A 228 14.45 -15.17 -20.77
CA GLY A 228 15.75 -15.75 -21.04
C GLY A 228 15.64 -17.01 -21.86
N ALA A 229 16.72 -17.81 -21.82
CA ALA A 229 16.84 -19.08 -22.51
C ALA A 229 16.82 -20.26 -21.52
N GLU A 230 16.08 -21.29 -21.84
CA GLU A 230 16.20 -22.61 -21.25
C GLU A 230 16.84 -23.54 -22.26
N PHE A 231 17.96 -24.15 -21.89
CA PHE A 231 18.69 -25.13 -22.72
C PHE A 231 19.42 -26.13 -21.84
N SER A 232 20.01 -27.18 -22.45
CA SER A 232 20.58 -28.27 -21.68
C SER A 232 22.04 -28.51 -22.02
N PHE A 233 22.82 -28.83 -20.99
CA PHE A 233 24.16 -29.40 -21.08
C PHE A 233 24.06 -30.92 -21.07
N ASP A 234 24.59 -31.57 -22.07
CA ASP A 234 24.61 -33.03 -22.12
C ASP A 234 25.65 -33.62 -21.16
N VAL A 235 25.28 -34.68 -20.45
CA VAL A 235 26.18 -35.45 -19.57
C VAL A 235 26.28 -36.87 -20.10
N PRO A 236 27.18 -37.13 -21.11
CA PRO A 236 27.20 -38.40 -21.84
C PRO A 236 27.48 -39.60 -20.97
N ASP A 237 28.36 -39.47 -19.94
CA ASP A 237 28.74 -40.55 -19.07
C ASP A 237 27.57 -41.14 -18.25
N TYR A 238 26.48 -40.37 -18.11
CA TYR A 238 25.28 -40.77 -17.36
C TYR A 238 24.02 -40.84 -18.24
N ASN A 239 24.16 -40.55 -19.55
CA ASN A 239 23.02 -40.42 -20.48
C ASN A 239 21.94 -39.49 -19.92
N GLU A 240 22.39 -38.36 -19.36
CA GLU A 240 21.52 -37.34 -18.74
C GLU A 240 21.74 -35.97 -19.38
N LYS A 241 20.81 -35.03 -19.08
CA LYS A 241 20.89 -33.63 -19.47
C LYS A 241 20.69 -32.74 -18.24
N ILE A 242 21.51 -31.73 -18.11
CA ILE A 242 21.36 -30.70 -17.09
C ILE A 242 20.70 -29.49 -17.77
N SER A 243 19.42 -29.27 -17.53
CA SER A 243 18.72 -28.09 -18.03
C SER A 243 19.04 -26.86 -17.18
N VAL A 244 19.41 -25.77 -17.83
CA VAL A 244 19.68 -24.47 -17.18
C VAL A 244 18.73 -23.41 -17.72
N TYR A 245 18.43 -22.44 -16.89
CA TYR A 245 17.77 -21.21 -17.29
C TYR A 245 18.70 -20.02 -17.06
N THR A 246 18.84 -19.16 -18.06
CA THR A 246 19.63 -17.93 -17.92
C THR A 246 18.98 -16.75 -18.62
N THR A 247 19.03 -15.56 -17.99
CA THR A 247 18.70 -14.28 -18.61
C THR A 247 19.86 -13.71 -19.42
N ARG A 248 21.04 -14.33 -19.33
CA ARG A 248 22.30 -13.90 -19.96
C ARG A 248 22.86 -14.97 -20.89
N PRO A 249 22.12 -15.43 -21.92
CA PRO A 249 22.68 -16.37 -22.89
C PRO A 249 23.88 -15.79 -23.65
N ASP A 250 24.01 -14.46 -23.73
CA ASP A 250 25.17 -13.74 -24.28
C ASP A 250 26.51 -14.14 -23.64
N THR A 251 26.50 -14.71 -22.44
CA THR A 251 27.72 -15.12 -21.72
C THR A 251 28.05 -16.61 -21.87
N VAL A 252 27.25 -17.39 -22.60
CA VAL A 252 27.34 -18.88 -22.62
C VAL A 252 28.69 -19.41 -23.10
N PHE A 253 29.39 -18.69 -23.98
CA PHE A 253 30.73 -19.07 -24.44
C PHE A 253 31.81 -18.92 -23.36
N GLY A 254 31.52 -18.16 -22.29
CA GLY A 254 32.37 -17.99 -21.12
C GLY A 254 32.04 -18.94 -19.98
N VAL A 255 31.17 -19.92 -20.18
CA VAL A 255 30.83 -20.92 -19.17
C VAL A 255 32.06 -21.75 -18.83
N SER A 256 32.42 -21.75 -17.57
CA SER A 256 33.55 -22.47 -17.02
C SER A 256 33.18 -23.71 -16.21
N TYR A 257 31.95 -23.75 -15.72
CA TYR A 257 31.37 -24.83 -14.95
C TYR A 257 29.85 -24.78 -14.94
N VAL A 258 29.23 -25.90 -14.60
CA VAL A 258 27.78 -25.98 -14.37
C VAL A 258 27.53 -26.26 -12.89
N VAL A 259 26.51 -25.60 -12.33
CA VAL A 259 26.20 -25.75 -10.90
C VAL A 259 24.84 -26.38 -10.72
N LEU A 260 24.74 -27.29 -9.80
CA LEU A 260 23.51 -27.90 -9.31
C LEU A 260 23.22 -27.40 -7.88
N ALA A 261 21.97 -27.15 -7.60
CA ALA A 261 21.50 -26.99 -6.22
C ALA A 261 21.72 -28.25 -5.43
N ALA A 262 21.98 -28.12 -4.13
CA ALA A 262 22.22 -29.27 -3.25
C ALA A 262 21.06 -30.27 -3.25
N GLU A 263 19.87 -29.79 -3.45
CA GLU A 263 18.61 -30.55 -3.48
C GLU A 263 18.32 -31.20 -4.84
N HIS A 264 19.10 -30.88 -5.88
CA HIS A 264 18.85 -31.35 -7.24
C HIS A 264 18.96 -32.90 -7.36
N PRO A 265 17.95 -33.58 -7.95
CA PRO A 265 17.93 -35.06 -8.01
C PRO A 265 19.14 -35.68 -8.68
N LEU A 266 19.72 -35.03 -9.69
CA LEU A 266 20.90 -35.50 -10.40
C LEU A 266 22.15 -35.57 -9.53
N VAL A 267 22.24 -34.79 -8.44
CA VAL A 267 23.41 -34.81 -7.55
C VAL A 267 23.62 -36.20 -6.98
N LYS A 268 22.58 -36.78 -6.38
CA LYS A 268 22.65 -38.14 -5.80
C LYS A 268 23.04 -39.21 -6.84
N LYS A 269 22.56 -39.02 -8.11
CA LYS A 269 22.90 -39.94 -9.21
C LYS A 269 24.36 -39.81 -9.61
N PHE A 270 24.90 -38.58 -9.68
CA PHE A 270 26.27 -38.33 -10.13
C PHE A 270 27.34 -38.71 -9.13
N ILE A 271 27.07 -38.61 -7.83
CA ILE A 271 28.04 -38.88 -6.78
C ILE A 271 28.06 -40.35 -6.35
N LYS A 272 27.03 -41.10 -6.69
CA LYS A 272 26.89 -42.51 -6.27
C LYS A 272 28.09 -43.38 -6.65
N GLY A 273 28.72 -43.99 -5.63
CA GLY A 273 29.87 -44.85 -5.80
C GLY A 273 31.20 -44.14 -6.05
N LYS A 274 31.25 -42.82 -5.92
CA LYS A 274 32.49 -42.04 -6.04
C LYS A 274 33.18 -41.88 -4.70
N GLU A 275 34.48 -41.63 -4.74
CA GLU A 275 35.35 -41.50 -3.56
C GLU A 275 34.88 -40.40 -2.61
N ASN A 276 34.38 -39.28 -3.16
CA ASN A 276 33.94 -38.13 -2.39
C ASN A 276 32.42 -38.13 -2.09
N GLU A 277 31.71 -39.24 -2.29
CA GLU A 277 30.25 -39.33 -2.08
C GLU A 277 29.83 -38.89 -0.68
N GLN A 278 30.50 -39.39 0.35
CA GLN A 278 30.17 -39.07 1.75
C GLN A 278 30.43 -37.63 2.11
N GLU A 279 31.47 -37.01 1.57
CA GLU A 279 31.77 -35.60 1.79
C GLU A 279 30.70 -34.69 1.15
N ILE A 280 30.26 -35.03 -0.07
CA ILE A 280 29.22 -34.27 -0.74
C ILE A 280 27.87 -34.44 -0.04
N LEU A 281 27.54 -35.64 0.45
CA LEU A 281 26.31 -35.86 1.23
C LEU A 281 26.30 -35.01 2.51
N LYS A 282 27.41 -34.90 3.20
CA LYS A 282 27.56 -34.03 4.38
C LYS A 282 27.41 -32.56 4.01
N PHE A 283 28.02 -32.14 2.90
CA PHE A 283 27.85 -30.76 2.39
C PHE A 283 26.40 -30.44 2.05
N ILE A 284 25.67 -31.38 1.45
CA ILE A 284 24.22 -31.21 1.15
C ILE A 284 23.44 -31.02 2.45
N GLU A 285 23.74 -31.77 3.50
CA GLU A 285 23.10 -31.63 4.81
C GLU A 285 23.41 -30.26 5.44
N GLU A 286 24.62 -29.76 5.35
CA GLU A 286 25.04 -28.44 5.80
C GLU A 286 24.25 -27.35 5.05
N VAL A 287 24.12 -27.44 3.71
CA VAL A 287 23.38 -26.50 2.88
C VAL A 287 21.87 -26.53 3.18
N HIS A 288 21.31 -27.69 3.45
CA HIS A 288 19.91 -27.86 3.80
C HIS A 288 19.56 -27.15 5.11
N ASN A 289 20.49 -27.03 6.03
CA ASN A 289 20.32 -26.32 7.30
C ASN A 289 20.55 -24.80 7.20
N MET A 290 21.04 -24.29 6.06
CA MET A 290 21.20 -22.83 5.82
C MET A 290 19.88 -22.19 5.43
N ASN A 291 19.64 -20.96 5.89
CA ASN A 291 18.47 -20.20 5.44
C ASN A 291 18.68 -19.61 4.03
N GLU A 292 17.59 -19.31 3.33
CA GLU A 292 17.61 -18.84 1.94
C GLU A 292 18.32 -17.48 1.78
N ILE A 293 18.21 -16.59 2.76
CA ILE A 293 18.89 -15.29 2.76
C ILE A 293 20.39 -15.48 2.86
N GLU A 294 20.84 -16.34 3.74
CA GLU A 294 22.26 -16.68 3.89
C GLU A 294 22.82 -17.29 2.60
N ARG A 295 22.07 -18.19 1.93
CA ARG A 295 22.45 -18.78 0.65
C ARG A 295 22.55 -17.76 -0.48
N THR A 296 21.64 -16.78 -0.54
CA THR A 296 21.56 -15.80 -1.63
C THR A 296 22.30 -14.49 -1.37
N SER A 297 22.71 -14.21 -0.13
CA SER A 297 23.45 -12.98 0.23
C SER A 297 24.75 -12.87 -0.55
N SER A 298 25.04 -11.69 -1.07
CA SER A 298 26.33 -11.37 -1.71
C SER A 298 27.52 -11.46 -0.75
N GLU A 299 27.29 -11.24 0.55
CA GLU A 299 28.31 -11.22 1.59
C GLU A 299 28.64 -12.62 2.11
N SER A 300 27.78 -13.62 1.89
CA SER A 300 28.00 -14.96 2.36
C SER A 300 29.04 -15.71 1.52
N GLU A 301 29.85 -16.52 2.20
CA GLU A 301 30.88 -17.32 1.55
C GLU A 301 30.31 -18.34 0.57
N LYS A 302 30.72 -18.28 -0.71
CA LYS A 302 30.31 -19.22 -1.73
C LYS A 302 31.12 -20.53 -1.59
N LYS A 303 30.39 -21.62 -1.31
CA LYS A 303 30.98 -22.97 -1.12
C LYS A 303 30.42 -23.93 -2.14
N GLY A 304 31.20 -24.88 -2.51
CA GLY A 304 30.78 -25.96 -3.41
C GLY A 304 31.74 -27.12 -3.46
N MET A 305 31.26 -28.23 -4.01
CA MET A 305 32.03 -29.46 -4.19
C MET A 305 31.92 -29.96 -5.62
N PHE A 306 33.03 -30.40 -6.20
CA PHE A 306 33.04 -31.00 -7.51
C PHE A 306 32.45 -32.41 -7.47
N THR A 307 31.49 -32.69 -8.35
CA THR A 307 30.80 -33.99 -8.41
C THR A 307 31.63 -35.10 -9.10
N GLY A 308 32.77 -34.75 -9.68
CA GLY A 308 33.55 -35.66 -10.53
C GLY A 308 32.87 -35.94 -11.88
N VAL A 309 31.93 -35.12 -12.32
CA VAL A 309 31.22 -35.27 -13.60
C VAL A 309 31.45 -34.03 -14.46
N TYR A 310 31.44 -34.23 -15.77
CA TYR A 310 31.54 -33.16 -16.77
C TYR A 310 30.29 -33.10 -17.65
N ALA A 311 29.88 -31.90 -18.00
CA ALA A 311 28.84 -31.66 -18.94
C ALA A 311 29.36 -30.95 -20.22
N ILE A 312 28.63 -31.04 -21.31
CA ILE A 312 29.02 -30.47 -22.61
C ILE A 312 28.22 -29.23 -22.87
N ASN A 313 28.90 -28.09 -23.11
CA ASN A 313 28.30 -26.85 -23.52
C ASN A 313 27.72 -26.97 -24.94
N PRO A 314 26.40 -26.77 -25.13
CA PRO A 314 25.76 -26.96 -26.44
C PRO A 314 26.16 -25.92 -27.52
N PHE A 315 26.77 -24.79 -27.14
CA PHE A 315 27.17 -23.75 -28.10
C PHE A 315 28.57 -23.96 -28.67
N ASN A 316 29.50 -24.54 -27.92
CA ASN A 316 30.91 -24.69 -28.38
C ASN A 316 31.47 -26.09 -28.20
N GLY A 317 30.70 -27.02 -27.63
CA GLY A 317 31.15 -28.39 -27.42
C GLY A 317 32.20 -28.58 -26.31
N GLU A 318 32.54 -27.56 -25.54
CA GLU A 318 33.53 -27.64 -24.46
C GLU A 318 32.97 -28.44 -23.27
N LYS A 319 33.86 -29.24 -22.66
CA LYS A 319 33.57 -29.99 -21.43
C LYS A 319 33.78 -29.08 -20.22
N VAL A 320 32.76 -28.92 -19.40
CA VAL A 320 32.78 -28.13 -18.17
C VAL A 320 32.46 -28.98 -16.94
N PRO A 321 33.13 -28.77 -15.79
CA PRO A 321 32.88 -29.57 -14.58
C PRO A 321 31.53 -29.19 -13.96
N VAL A 322 30.88 -30.21 -13.35
CA VAL A 322 29.61 -30.06 -12.64
C VAL A 322 29.85 -29.97 -11.13
N TRP A 323 29.42 -28.90 -10.52
CA TRP A 323 29.58 -28.60 -9.10
C TRP A 323 28.24 -28.59 -8.38
N VAL A 324 28.27 -28.96 -7.10
CA VAL A 324 27.16 -28.71 -6.15
C VAL A 324 27.55 -27.54 -5.28
N THR A 325 26.67 -26.56 -5.10
CA THR A 325 26.97 -25.33 -4.34
C THR A 325 25.90 -24.96 -3.34
N ASN A 326 26.25 -24.06 -2.41
CA ASN A 326 25.33 -23.53 -1.41
C ASN A 326 24.48 -22.35 -1.89
N TYR A 327 24.77 -21.74 -3.04
CA TYR A 327 24.14 -20.49 -3.47
C TYR A 327 23.11 -20.64 -4.60
N VAL A 328 22.93 -21.84 -5.14
CA VAL A 328 21.87 -22.12 -6.12
C VAL A 328 20.66 -22.72 -5.39
N LEU A 329 19.47 -22.21 -5.69
CA LEU A 329 18.22 -22.68 -5.12
C LEU A 329 17.53 -23.63 -6.08
N PHE A 330 17.08 -24.78 -5.57
CA PHE A 330 16.37 -25.78 -6.40
C PHE A 330 15.01 -25.28 -6.92
N GLU A 331 14.35 -24.44 -6.15
CA GLU A 331 13.02 -23.93 -6.48
C GLU A 331 13.03 -22.77 -7.50
N TYR A 332 14.21 -22.28 -7.88
CA TYR A 332 14.34 -21.20 -8.87
C TYR A 332 14.85 -21.73 -10.21
N GLY A 333 14.07 -21.52 -11.26
CA GLY A 333 14.39 -21.97 -12.63
C GLY A 333 14.36 -23.49 -12.75
N THR A 334 15.51 -24.08 -13.06
CA THR A 334 15.70 -25.53 -13.22
C THR A 334 16.43 -26.18 -12.04
N GLY A 335 16.81 -25.41 -11.03
CA GLY A 335 17.68 -25.86 -9.95
C GLY A 335 19.15 -26.05 -10.39
N ALA A 336 19.49 -25.61 -11.61
CA ALA A 336 20.83 -25.64 -12.17
C ALA A 336 21.14 -24.30 -12.86
N VAL A 337 22.37 -23.86 -12.80
CA VAL A 337 22.86 -22.65 -13.46
C VAL A 337 24.19 -22.88 -14.15
N MET A 338 24.48 -22.12 -15.20
CA MET A 338 25.79 -22.05 -15.83
C MET A 338 26.67 -21.05 -15.06
N GLY A 339 27.89 -21.40 -14.76
CA GLY A 339 28.86 -20.53 -14.09
C GLY A 339 29.69 -19.74 -15.10
N VAL A 340 29.63 -18.40 -15.04
CA VAL A 340 30.31 -17.46 -15.96
C VAL A 340 31.14 -16.44 -15.18
N PRO A 341 32.29 -16.84 -14.66
CA PRO A 341 33.07 -16.08 -13.69
C PRO A 341 33.42 -14.64 -14.13
N THR A 342 33.67 -14.40 -15.41
CA THR A 342 34.06 -13.07 -15.89
C THR A 342 32.88 -12.09 -16.01
N HIS A 343 31.63 -12.58 -15.91
CA HIS A 343 30.42 -11.75 -16.15
C HIS A 343 29.33 -11.90 -15.08
N ASP A 344 29.62 -12.61 -13.98
CA ASP A 344 28.81 -12.72 -12.76
C ASP A 344 29.70 -12.67 -11.50
N GLU A 345 29.40 -11.76 -10.58
CA GLU A 345 30.23 -11.54 -9.37
C GLU A 345 30.29 -12.77 -8.45
N ARG A 346 29.20 -13.51 -8.30
CA ARG A 346 29.15 -14.70 -7.46
C ARG A 346 30.04 -15.78 -8.06
N ASP A 347 29.97 -15.94 -9.36
CA ASP A 347 30.75 -16.91 -10.11
C ASP A 347 32.23 -16.53 -10.12
N PHE A 348 32.53 -15.22 -10.19
CA PHE A 348 33.89 -14.70 -10.14
C PHE A 348 34.57 -15.05 -8.81
N MET A 349 33.89 -14.78 -7.69
CA MET A 349 34.41 -15.14 -6.37
C MET A 349 34.57 -16.65 -6.19
N PHE A 350 33.62 -17.43 -6.68
CA PHE A 350 33.66 -18.88 -6.64
C PHE A 350 34.83 -19.45 -7.47
N ALA A 351 34.98 -18.96 -8.70
CA ALA A 351 36.07 -19.42 -9.57
C ALA A 351 37.45 -19.05 -9.02
N LYS A 352 37.60 -17.83 -8.46
CA LYS A 352 38.85 -17.47 -7.77
C LYS A 352 39.17 -18.40 -6.59
N LYS A 353 38.20 -18.73 -5.77
CA LYS A 353 38.34 -19.60 -4.60
C LYS A 353 38.76 -21.01 -4.97
N TYR A 354 38.19 -21.59 -6.01
CA TYR A 354 38.40 -22.96 -6.43
C TYR A 354 39.37 -23.10 -7.62
N ASN A 355 39.98 -21.96 -8.00
CA ASN A 355 40.94 -21.88 -9.10
C ASN A 355 40.40 -22.48 -10.42
N LEU A 356 39.12 -22.12 -10.72
CA LEU A 356 38.47 -22.54 -11.96
C LEU A 356 38.89 -21.63 -13.12
N PRO A 357 38.91 -22.15 -14.38
CA PRO A 357 39.23 -21.33 -15.54
C PRO A 357 38.24 -20.20 -15.71
N MET A 358 38.72 -19.09 -16.21
CA MET A 358 37.92 -17.90 -16.53
C MET A 358 38.15 -17.51 -17.99
N LYS A 359 37.08 -17.03 -18.67
CA LYS A 359 37.12 -16.65 -20.08
C LYS A 359 36.27 -15.38 -20.31
N ILE A 360 36.92 -14.34 -20.84
CA ILE A 360 36.25 -13.08 -21.16
C ILE A 360 35.53 -13.25 -22.50
N VAL A 361 34.22 -13.02 -22.51
CA VAL A 361 33.39 -13.11 -23.70
C VAL A 361 32.62 -11.84 -24.00
N ILE A 362 32.67 -10.85 -23.10
CA ILE A 362 32.17 -9.48 -23.33
C ILE A 362 33.32 -8.52 -23.03
N GLN A 363 33.68 -7.69 -23.99
CA GLN A 363 34.64 -6.63 -23.88
C GLN A 363 33.98 -5.27 -23.68
N ASN A 364 34.63 -4.40 -22.93
CA ASN A 364 34.25 -3.01 -22.80
C ASN A 364 34.52 -2.26 -24.14
N LYS A 365 34.10 -1.00 -24.21
CA LYS A 365 34.29 -0.17 -25.44
C LYS A 365 35.75 0.02 -25.85
N GLU A 366 36.65 0.01 -24.89
CA GLU A 366 38.09 0.21 -25.07
C GLU A 366 38.81 -1.09 -25.44
N HIS A 367 38.15 -2.25 -25.41
CA HIS A 367 38.71 -3.60 -25.66
C HIS A 367 39.98 -3.88 -24.84
N ASN A 368 40.02 -3.43 -23.58
CA ASN A 368 41.20 -3.51 -22.71
C ASN A 368 41.03 -4.40 -21.46
N LEU A 369 39.89 -5.12 -21.35
CA LEU A 369 39.71 -6.10 -20.25
C LEU A 369 40.62 -7.28 -20.44
N THR A 370 41.41 -7.62 -19.42
CA THR A 370 42.23 -8.83 -19.36
C THR A 370 42.04 -9.53 -18.01
N LEU A 371 42.27 -10.87 -17.96
CA LEU A 371 42.10 -11.63 -16.71
C LEU A 371 43.05 -11.16 -15.60
N GLU A 372 44.25 -10.66 -15.97
CA GLU A 372 45.24 -10.16 -15.04
C GLU A 372 44.82 -8.85 -14.38
N THR A 373 44.00 -8.04 -15.04
CA THR A 373 43.56 -6.72 -14.56
C THR A 373 42.21 -6.76 -13.89
N MET A 374 41.45 -7.85 -14.01
CA MET A 374 40.12 -7.99 -13.43
C MET A 374 40.17 -8.26 -11.91
N GLU A 375 39.71 -7.30 -11.14
CA GLU A 375 39.48 -7.45 -9.70
C GLU A 375 38.08 -8.00 -9.39
N ASN A 376 37.12 -7.67 -10.23
CA ASN A 376 35.67 -8.04 -10.14
C ASN A 376 35.16 -8.49 -11.51
N ALA A 377 33.98 -9.12 -11.56
CA ALA A 377 33.34 -9.47 -12.82
C ALA A 377 32.95 -8.24 -13.62
N TYR A 378 33.04 -8.33 -14.94
CA TYR A 378 32.50 -7.27 -15.83
C TYR A 378 31.05 -7.56 -16.18
N VAL A 379 30.14 -6.82 -15.57
CA VAL A 379 28.68 -7.00 -15.71
C VAL A 379 28.01 -6.00 -16.63
N GLU A 380 28.76 -5.00 -17.10
CA GLU A 380 28.27 -3.91 -17.97
C GLU A 380 28.06 -4.38 -19.42
N ASP A 381 27.48 -3.49 -20.23
CA ASP A 381 27.25 -3.75 -21.64
C ASP A 381 28.55 -3.62 -22.45
N GLY A 382 28.68 -4.48 -23.48
CA GLY A 382 29.87 -4.49 -24.30
C GLY A 382 29.67 -5.24 -25.61
N GLU A 383 30.78 -5.54 -26.27
CA GLU A 383 30.82 -6.31 -27.49
C GLU A 383 31.26 -7.75 -27.21
N LEU A 384 30.59 -8.71 -27.81
CA LEU A 384 30.96 -10.13 -27.70
C LEU A 384 32.30 -10.42 -28.39
N VAL A 385 33.17 -11.10 -27.65
CA VAL A 385 34.42 -11.64 -28.15
C VAL A 385 34.47 -13.16 -27.92
N GLU A 386 35.24 -13.89 -28.71
CA GLU A 386 35.39 -15.37 -28.56
C GLU A 386 34.07 -16.14 -28.45
N SER A 387 33.00 -15.61 -29.04
CA SER A 387 31.64 -16.10 -28.98
C SER A 387 31.14 -16.71 -30.28
N GLY A 388 32.02 -17.34 -31.05
CA GLY A 388 31.69 -18.00 -32.29
C GLY A 388 31.05 -17.04 -33.30
N GLN A 389 29.93 -17.42 -33.86
CA GLN A 389 29.17 -16.62 -34.84
C GLN A 389 28.56 -15.34 -34.28
N PHE A 390 28.53 -15.16 -32.96
CA PHE A 390 27.99 -13.98 -32.31
C PHE A 390 29.08 -12.95 -31.96
N THR A 391 30.35 -13.24 -32.25
CA THR A 391 31.45 -12.30 -32.02
C THR A 391 31.25 -11.00 -32.79
N GLY A 392 31.51 -9.86 -32.14
CA GLY A 392 31.34 -8.53 -32.71
C GLY A 392 29.94 -7.94 -32.54
N ILE A 393 28.99 -8.69 -31.97
CA ILE A 393 27.63 -8.21 -31.69
C ILE A 393 27.59 -7.58 -30.26
N ASN A 394 26.87 -6.46 -30.11
CA ASN A 394 26.58 -5.94 -28.80
C ASN A 394 25.80 -6.99 -27.97
N ASN A 395 26.23 -7.22 -26.72
CA ASN A 395 25.70 -8.28 -25.86
C ASN A 395 24.16 -8.23 -25.69
N ARG A 396 23.53 -7.05 -25.59
CA ARG A 396 22.06 -6.93 -25.47
C ARG A 396 21.34 -7.42 -26.73
N LYS A 397 21.88 -7.15 -27.90
CA LYS A 397 21.34 -7.66 -29.17
C LYS A 397 21.61 -9.17 -29.32
N ALA A 398 22.73 -9.62 -28.82
CA ALA A 398 23.11 -11.02 -28.91
C ALA A 398 22.19 -11.93 -28.06
N ILE A 399 21.62 -11.45 -26.96
CA ILE A 399 20.67 -12.23 -26.15
C ILE A 399 19.52 -12.75 -27.02
N THR A 400 18.87 -11.88 -27.79
CA THR A 400 17.76 -12.27 -28.68
C THR A 400 18.25 -13.23 -29.78
N ALA A 401 19.35 -12.88 -30.44
CA ALA A 401 19.91 -13.71 -31.53
C ALA A 401 20.30 -15.11 -31.06
N MET A 402 20.85 -15.23 -29.83
CA MET A 402 21.24 -16.54 -29.28
C MET A 402 20.00 -17.37 -28.87
N ILE A 403 18.95 -16.74 -28.36
CA ILE A 403 17.69 -17.43 -28.06
C ILE A 403 17.04 -17.94 -29.33
N ASP A 404 16.97 -17.11 -30.39
CA ASP A 404 16.43 -17.50 -31.68
C ASP A 404 17.23 -18.65 -32.30
N TRP A 405 18.57 -18.59 -32.21
CA TRP A 405 19.44 -19.67 -32.65
C TRP A 405 19.21 -20.98 -31.90
N LEU A 406 19.00 -20.94 -30.57
CA LEU A 406 18.67 -22.13 -29.78
C LEU A 406 17.37 -22.79 -30.27
N GLU A 407 16.35 -21.98 -30.54
CA GLU A 407 15.04 -22.43 -31.01
C GLU A 407 15.14 -23.03 -32.42
N GLU A 408 15.83 -22.36 -33.34
CA GLU A 408 16.05 -22.83 -34.71
C GLU A 408 16.81 -24.16 -34.77
N ASN A 409 17.75 -24.38 -33.84
CA ASN A 409 18.56 -25.62 -33.81
C ASN A 409 17.95 -26.69 -32.88
N ASN A 410 16.79 -26.48 -32.30
CA ASN A 410 16.14 -27.37 -31.33
C ASN A 410 17.03 -27.73 -30.11
N LEU A 411 17.89 -26.79 -29.66
CA LEU A 411 18.80 -26.96 -28.53
C LEU A 411 18.26 -26.33 -27.26
N GLY A 412 17.26 -25.47 -27.37
CA GLY A 412 16.64 -24.77 -26.25
C GLY A 412 15.39 -24.02 -26.70
N LYS A 413 14.88 -23.20 -25.80
CA LYS A 413 13.68 -22.38 -26.04
C LYS A 413 13.72 -21.09 -25.24
N ARG A 414 13.02 -20.09 -25.74
CA ARG A 414 12.66 -18.90 -24.97
C ARG A 414 11.79 -19.29 -23.78
N ARG A 415 12.10 -18.75 -22.63
CA ARG A 415 11.30 -18.98 -21.41
C ARG A 415 11.13 -17.69 -20.62
N VAL A 416 9.93 -17.48 -20.13
CA VAL A 416 9.59 -16.46 -19.15
C VAL A 416 9.48 -17.12 -17.79
N ASN A 417 10.20 -16.61 -16.82
CA ASN A 417 10.11 -17.01 -15.43
C ASN A 417 9.65 -15.83 -14.59
N TYR A 418 9.02 -16.13 -13.46
CA TYR A 418 8.60 -15.17 -12.46
C TYR A 418 9.27 -15.47 -11.13
N ARG A 419 9.62 -14.42 -10.38
CA ARG A 419 10.03 -14.54 -8.99
C ARG A 419 8.84 -14.85 -8.09
N LEU A 420 7.67 -14.34 -8.45
CA LEU A 420 6.39 -14.64 -7.80
C LEU A 420 6.20 -16.15 -7.72
N ARG A 421 5.78 -16.61 -6.54
CA ARG A 421 5.41 -18.02 -6.29
C ARG A 421 3.95 -18.12 -5.94
N ASP A 422 3.38 -19.32 -6.07
CA ASP A 422 2.00 -19.56 -5.68
C ASP A 422 1.78 -19.23 -4.20
N TRP A 423 0.63 -18.64 -3.92
CA TRP A 423 0.29 -18.16 -2.60
C TRP A 423 -0.07 -19.32 -1.68
N LEU A 424 0.74 -19.52 -0.64
CA LEU A 424 0.55 -20.52 0.41
C LEU A 424 -0.53 -20.03 1.38
N ILE A 425 -1.68 -20.69 1.40
CA ILE A 425 -2.86 -20.27 2.16
C ILE A 425 -3.14 -21.08 3.42
N SER A 426 -2.56 -22.28 3.59
CA SER A 426 -2.74 -23.11 4.78
C SER A 426 -2.17 -22.46 6.03
N ARG A 427 -2.96 -22.46 7.12
CA ARG A 427 -2.52 -22.05 8.46
C ARG A 427 -2.95 -23.10 9.47
N GLN A 428 -2.02 -23.54 10.31
CA GLN A 428 -2.25 -24.51 11.39
C GLN A 428 -2.77 -23.79 12.64
N ARG A 429 -3.87 -23.04 12.46
CA ARG A 429 -4.46 -22.18 13.47
C ARG A 429 -5.97 -22.47 13.60
N TYR A 430 -6.50 -22.24 14.80
CA TYR A 430 -7.93 -22.34 15.05
C TYR A 430 -8.70 -21.13 14.52
N TRP A 431 -8.23 -19.91 14.84
CA TRP A 431 -8.96 -18.66 14.55
C TRP A 431 -8.71 -18.21 13.10
N GLY A 432 -9.42 -18.83 12.18
CA GLY A 432 -9.37 -18.58 10.74
C GLY A 432 -10.53 -19.25 10.03
N ALA A 433 -10.78 -18.89 8.77
CA ALA A 433 -11.80 -19.52 7.96
C ALA A 433 -11.38 -20.98 7.63
N PRO A 434 -12.15 -22.01 8.05
CA PRO A 434 -11.84 -23.39 7.74
C PRO A 434 -11.84 -23.65 6.22
N ILE A 435 -10.90 -24.45 5.74
CA ILE A 435 -10.86 -24.88 4.34
C ILE A 435 -11.95 -25.95 4.13
N PRO A 436 -12.91 -25.76 3.21
CA PRO A 436 -14.08 -26.60 3.06
C PRO A 436 -13.80 -27.90 2.26
N ILE A 437 -12.83 -28.69 2.71
CA ILE A 437 -12.42 -29.96 2.10
C ILE A 437 -12.66 -31.12 3.06
N ILE A 438 -13.11 -32.24 2.49
CA ILE A 438 -13.29 -33.54 3.18
C ILE A 438 -12.41 -34.57 2.48
N TYR A 439 -11.65 -35.32 3.25
CA TYR A 439 -10.82 -36.44 2.79
C TYR A 439 -11.58 -37.76 3.01
N CYS A 440 -12.04 -38.35 1.93
CA CYS A 440 -12.75 -39.64 1.94
C CYS A 440 -11.81 -40.76 1.47
N PRO A 441 -11.67 -41.88 2.19
CA PRO A 441 -10.87 -43.02 1.75
C PRO A 441 -11.24 -43.58 0.37
N HIS A 442 -12.50 -43.42 -0.04
CA HIS A 442 -13.01 -43.93 -1.31
C HIS A 442 -13.09 -42.88 -2.43
N CYS A 443 -13.40 -41.62 -2.08
CA CYS A 443 -13.64 -40.55 -3.07
C CYS A 443 -12.45 -39.58 -3.21
N GLY A 444 -11.44 -39.72 -2.35
CA GLY A 444 -10.34 -38.73 -2.28
C GLY A 444 -10.74 -37.38 -1.68
N GLU A 445 -10.26 -36.30 -2.26
CA GLU A 445 -10.64 -34.93 -1.88
C GLU A 445 -12.08 -34.63 -2.37
N VAL A 446 -12.91 -34.15 -1.46
CA VAL A 446 -14.31 -33.80 -1.74
C VAL A 446 -14.63 -32.44 -1.16
N LEU A 447 -15.20 -31.56 -1.97
CA LEU A 447 -15.72 -30.26 -1.50
C LEU A 447 -16.92 -30.48 -0.56
N VAL A 448 -17.05 -29.62 0.43
CA VAL A 448 -18.27 -29.53 1.24
C VAL A 448 -19.39 -29.00 0.33
N PRO A 449 -20.60 -29.61 0.30
CA PRO A 449 -21.70 -29.06 -0.51
C PRO A 449 -22.02 -27.60 -0.12
N GLU A 450 -22.32 -26.77 -1.12
CA GLU A 450 -22.58 -25.33 -0.92
C GLU A 450 -23.68 -25.04 0.09
N GLU A 451 -24.73 -25.90 0.11
CA GLU A 451 -25.84 -25.84 1.07
C GLU A 451 -25.42 -26.18 2.52
N GLN A 452 -24.25 -26.76 2.72
CA GLN A 452 -23.69 -27.09 4.03
C GLN A 452 -22.68 -26.05 4.53
N LEU A 453 -22.39 -25.04 3.71
CA LEU A 453 -21.55 -23.92 4.11
C LEU A 453 -22.34 -22.97 5.06
N PRO A 454 -21.66 -22.39 6.06
CA PRO A 454 -20.25 -22.50 6.37
C PRO A 454 -19.87 -23.76 7.13
N VAL A 455 -18.68 -24.29 6.89
CA VAL A 455 -18.03 -25.20 7.84
C VAL A 455 -17.67 -24.37 9.08
N LYS A 456 -18.37 -24.60 10.18
CA LYS A 456 -18.27 -23.78 11.40
C LYS A 456 -17.10 -24.17 12.26
N LEU A 457 -16.49 -23.18 12.91
CA LEU A 457 -15.49 -23.42 13.94
C LEU A 457 -16.14 -24.04 15.19
N PRO A 458 -15.58 -25.12 15.76
CA PRO A 458 -16.08 -25.70 17.00
C PRO A 458 -15.81 -24.73 18.17
N LYS A 459 -16.76 -24.60 19.11
CA LYS A 459 -16.65 -23.66 20.24
C LYS A 459 -15.73 -24.14 21.35
N ASP A 460 -15.71 -25.46 21.61
CA ASP A 460 -15.00 -26.06 22.76
C ASP A 460 -13.65 -26.65 22.32
N VAL A 461 -12.72 -25.80 21.90
CA VAL A 461 -11.37 -26.22 21.52
C VAL A 461 -10.38 -25.93 22.65
N LYS A 462 -9.54 -26.91 22.98
CA LYS A 462 -8.46 -26.74 23.93
C LYS A 462 -7.22 -26.17 23.22
N PHE A 463 -6.68 -25.11 23.76
CA PHE A 463 -5.43 -24.50 23.29
C PHE A 463 -4.28 -25.02 24.16
N GLU A 464 -3.56 -26.03 23.68
CA GLU A 464 -2.36 -26.55 24.34
C GLU A 464 -1.10 -25.96 23.68
N THR A 465 -0.20 -25.44 24.49
CA THR A 465 1.09 -24.91 24.01
C THR A 465 1.94 -26.02 23.40
N GLY A 466 2.36 -25.85 22.15
CA GLY A 466 3.25 -26.78 21.46
C GLY A 466 2.58 -27.90 20.66
N ALA A 467 1.25 -27.89 20.56
CA ALA A 467 0.49 -28.88 19.79
C ALA A 467 0.42 -28.52 18.29
N THR A 468 0.22 -29.53 17.46
CA THR A 468 -0.31 -29.41 16.09
C THR A 468 -1.65 -28.64 16.11
N SER A 469 -2.12 -28.18 14.94
CA SER A 469 -3.36 -27.39 14.79
C SER A 469 -4.43 -27.74 15.84
N PRO A 470 -4.98 -26.78 16.61
CA PRO A 470 -6.02 -27.04 17.59
C PRO A 470 -7.27 -27.72 17.00
N LEU A 471 -7.58 -27.43 15.73
CA LEU A 471 -8.68 -28.08 15.03
C LEU A 471 -8.44 -29.58 14.80
N ALA A 472 -7.19 -29.98 14.61
CA ALA A 472 -6.85 -31.39 14.42
C ALA A 472 -7.11 -32.25 15.67
N GLN A 473 -7.23 -31.59 16.84
CA GLN A 473 -7.54 -32.27 18.10
C GLN A 473 -9.04 -32.32 18.43
N ALA A 474 -9.85 -31.57 17.67
CA ALA A 474 -11.31 -31.52 17.85
C ALA A 474 -11.97 -32.69 17.10
N GLU A 475 -12.08 -33.86 17.74
CA GLU A 475 -12.59 -35.09 17.08
C GLU A 475 -13.97 -34.89 16.43
N ASP A 476 -14.86 -34.15 17.06
CA ASP A 476 -16.20 -33.85 16.54
C ASP A 476 -16.17 -32.97 15.28
N PHE A 477 -15.14 -32.16 15.16
CA PHE A 477 -14.92 -31.37 13.94
C PHE A 477 -14.26 -32.19 12.85
N VAL A 478 -13.24 -32.97 13.19
CA VAL A 478 -12.43 -33.74 12.24
C VAL A 478 -13.23 -34.87 11.60
N ASN A 479 -13.97 -35.64 12.41
CA ASN A 479 -14.68 -36.81 11.92
C ASN A 479 -16.02 -36.36 11.31
N CYS A 480 -16.25 -36.78 10.07
CA CYS A 480 -17.48 -36.45 9.33
C CYS A 480 -17.88 -37.60 8.40
N THR A 481 -18.99 -37.39 7.73
CA THR A 481 -19.48 -38.31 6.69
C THR A 481 -19.22 -37.73 5.32
N CYS A 482 -18.68 -38.52 4.41
CA CYS A 482 -18.48 -38.11 3.04
C CYS A 482 -19.80 -37.77 2.36
N PRO A 483 -20.02 -36.54 1.85
CA PRO A 483 -21.30 -36.18 1.22
C PRO A 483 -21.50 -36.88 -0.12
N LYS A 484 -20.46 -37.49 -0.69
CA LYS A 484 -20.54 -38.17 -2.00
C LYS A 484 -20.90 -39.64 -1.91
N CYS A 485 -20.37 -40.36 -0.91
CA CYS A 485 -20.60 -41.83 -0.79
C CYS A 485 -21.13 -42.27 0.57
N GLY A 486 -21.28 -41.39 1.55
CA GLY A 486 -21.77 -41.72 2.88
C GLY A 486 -20.76 -42.42 3.82
N ALA A 487 -19.54 -42.68 3.37
CA ALA A 487 -18.51 -43.33 4.19
C ALA A 487 -17.94 -42.36 5.28
N PRO A 488 -17.40 -42.93 6.39
CA PRO A 488 -16.63 -42.14 7.34
C PRO A 488 -15.46 -41.43 6.64
N ALA A 489 -15.28 -40.15 6.94
CA ALA A 489 -14.30 -39.27 6.31
C ALA A 489 -13.75 -38.27 7.32
N LYS A 490 -12.74 -37.50 6.94
CA LYS A 490 -12.11 -36.47 7.78
C LYS A 490 -12.15 -35.13 7.12
N ARG A 491 -12.43 -34.08 7.90
CA ARG A 491 -12.31 -32.69 7.44
C ARG A 491 -10.86 -32.26 7.36
N GLU A 492 -10.59 -31.31 6.47
CA GLU A 492 -9.37 -30.51 6.52
C GLU A 492 -9.32 -29.74 7.85
N THR A 493 -8.15 -29.69 8.46
CA THR A 493 -7.93 -29.04 9.76
C THR A 493 -7.13 -27.74 9.69
N ASP A 494 -6.62 -27.43 8.51
CA ASP A 494 -6.02 -26.12 8.25
C ASP A 494 -7.09 -25.07 8.04
N THR A 495 -6.81 -23.85 8.49
CA THR A 495 -7.58 -22.66 8.16
C THR A 495 -6.88 -21.84 7.09
N MET A 496 -7.62 -20.97 6.43
CA MET A 496 -7.07 -20.11 5.39
C MET A 496 -6.29 -18.93 6.00
N ASP A 497 -5.28 -18.47 5.29
CA ASP A 497 -4.61 -17.20 5.53
C ASP A 497 -5.65 -16.07 5.66
N THR A 498 -5.47 -15.19 6.63
CA THR A 498 -6.38 -14.06 6.86
C THR A 498 -6.52 -13.15 5.64
N PHE A 499 -5.48 -13.04 4.81
CA PHE A 499 -5.55 -12.26 3.57
C PHE A 499 -6.55 -12.81 2.54
N ILE A 500 -6.96 -14.07 2.62
CA ILE A 500 -8.07 -14.59 1.80
C ILE A 500 -9.35 -13.83 2.13
N CYS A 501 -9.64 -13.63 3.42
CA CYS A 501 -10.81 -12.89 3.85
C CYS A 501 -10.78 -11.44 3.41
N SER A 502 -9.64 -10.77 3.52
CA SER A 502 -9.51 -9.35 3.15
C SER A 502 -9.36 -9.10 1.64
N SER A 503 -9.16 -10.15 0.82
CA SER A 503 -8.98 -9.97 -0.62
C SER A 503 -10.27 -9.67 -1.41
N TRP A 504 -11.44 -9.72 -0.79
CA TRP A 504 -12.73 -9.50 -1.44
C TRP A 504 -13.73 -8.65 -0.64
N TYR A 505 -13.39 -8.20 0.58
CA TYR A 505 -14.29 -7.53 1.52
C TYR A 505 -14.92 -6.25 0.96
N TYR A 506 -14.20 -5.52 0.11
CA TYR A 506 -14.69 -4.32 -0.58
C TYR A 506 -15.89 -4.63 -1.49
N MET A 507 -16.01 -5.86 -1.99
CA MET A 507 -17.18 -6.32 -2.73
C MET A 507 -18.34 -6.65 -1.78
N ARG A 508 -18.04 -7.27 -0.63
CA ARG A 508 -19.06 -7.61 0.38
C ARG A 508 -19.74 -6.36 0.95
N TYR A 509 -19.01 -5.26 1.14
CA TYR A 509 -19.60 -4.00 1.57
C TYR A 509 -20.67 -3.44 0.61
N ALA A 510 -20.59 -3.75 -0.67
CA ALA A 510 -21.60 -3.33 -1.64
C ALA A 510 -22.98 -4.00 -1.37
N ASP A 511 -22.99 -5.22 -0.81
CA ASP A 511 -24.20 -6.01 -0.55
C ASP A 511 -24.03 -6.93 0.66
N PRO A 512 -23.83 -6.37 1.88
CA PRO A 512 -23.39 -7.14 3.04
C PRO A 512 -24.43 -8.10 3.60
N HIS A 513 -25.73 -7.85 3.34
CA HIS A 513 -26.84 -8.65 3.85
C HIS A 513 -27.31 -9.74 2.88
N ASN A 514 -26.63 -9.93 1.76
CA ASN A 514 -26.98 -10.97 0.80
C ASN A 514 -26.69 -12.36 1.38
N ASP A 515 -27.73 -13.17 1.55
CA ASP A 515 -27.65 -14.53 2.08
C ASP A 515 -27.62 -15.62 0.98
N LYS A 516 -27.82 -15.24 -0.28
CA LYS A 516 -27.90 -16.12 -1.46
C LYS A 516 -26.61 -16.17 -2.28
N ALA A 517 -25.81 -15.09 -2.21
CA ALA A 517 -24.58 -14.96 -2.95
C ALA A 517 -23.59 -14.08 -2.15
N PRO A 518 -22.27 -14.10 -2.45
CA PRO A 518 -21.32 -13.22 -1.81
C PRO A 518 -21.67 -11.74 -1.99
N PHE A 519 -22.33 -11.41 -3.09
CA PHE A 519 -22.86 -10.10 -3.47
C PHE A 519 -23.78 -10.23 -4.68
N SER A 520 -24.65 -9.24 -4.90
CA SER A 520 -25.47 -9.15 -6.11
C SER A 520 -24.72 -8.42 -7.23
N LYS A 521 -25.00 -8.81 -8.48
CA LYS A 521 -24.39 -8.17 -9.66
C LYS A 521 -24.75 -6.70 -9.77
N ASP A 522 -25.98 -6.33 -9.43
CA ASP A 522 -26.44 -4.94 -9.49
C ASP A 522 -25.69 -4.03 -8.51
N ALA A 523 -25.48 -4.49 -7.26
CA ALA A 523 -24.73 -3.75 -6.27
C ALA A 523 -23.23 -3.60 -6.67
N ILE A 524 -22.65 -4.66 -7.20
CA ILE A 524 -21.27 -4.64 -7.68
C ILE A 524 -21.12 -3.67 -8.85
N ASN A 525 -21.98 -3.74 -9.84
CA ASN A 525 -21.90 -2.87 -11.03
C ASN A 525 -22.16 -1.40 -10.69
N TYR A 526 -22.93 -1.13 -9.62
CA TYR A 526 -23.17 0.23 -9.18
C TYR A 526 -22.00 0.81 -8.37
N TRP A 527 -21.48 0.07 -7.36
CA TRP A 527 -20.51 0.61 -6.41
C TRP A 527 -19.05 0.45 -6.84
N LEU A 528 -18.67 -0.64 -7.52
CA LEU A 528 -17.29 -0.96 -7.84
C LEU A 528 -16.87 -0.42 -9.23
N PRO A 529 -15.55 -0.24 -9.46
CA PRO A 529 -14.47 -0.35 -8.49
C PRO A 529 -14.52 0.70 -7.39
N VAL A 530 -13.74 0.49 -6.30
CA VAL A 530 -13.56 1.49 -5.25
C VAL A 530 -12.89 2.74 -5.84
N ASP A 531 -13.45 3.92 -5.63
CA ASP A 531 -12.94 5.15 -6.24
C ASP A 531 -11.69 5.66 -5.50
N GLN A 532 -11.70 5.61 -4.17
CA GLN A 532 -10.56 5.99 -3.34
C GLN A 532 -10.31 4.94 -2.27
N TYR A 533 -9.14 4.33 -2.31
CA TYR A 533 -8.65 3.38 -1.33
C TYR A 533 -7.51 3.97 -0.50
N ILE A 534 -7.51 3.73 0.81
CA ILE A 534 -6.55 4.35 1.73
C ILE A 534 -6.01 3.28 2.69
N GLY A 535 -4.69 3.19 2.81
CA GLY A 535 -4.06 2.23 3.72
C GLY A 535 -2.55 2.29 3.75
N GLY A 536 -1.92 1.36 4.45
CA GLY A 536 -0.47 1.31 4.61
C GLY A 536 0.25 0.76 3.38
N ILE A 537 1.43 1.31 3.07
CA ILE A 537 2.27 0.85 1.95
C ILE A 537 2.82 -0.56 2.16
N GLU A 538 2.88 -1.04 3.40
CA GLU A 538 3.30 -2.41 3.75
C GLU A 538 2.45 -3.49 3.07
N HIS A 539 1.24 -3.13 2.66
CA HIS A 539 0.33 -4.03 1.95
C HIS A 539 0.56 -4.09 0.43
N ALA A 540 1.56 -3.39 -0.11
CA ALA A 540 1.81 -3.30 -1.55
C ALA A 540 1.91 -4.67 -2.24
N ILE A 541 2.65 -5.61 -1.66
CA ILE A 541 2.91 -6.96 -2.19
C ILE A 541 2.10 -8.05 -1.46
N LEU A 542 1.26 -7.66 -0.50
CA LEU A 542 0.35 -8.52 0.26
C LEU A 542 -1.09 -8.29 -0.20
N HIS A 543 -1.91 -7.69 0.67
CA HIS A 543 -3.33 -7.44 0.44
C HIS A 543 -3.65 -6.78 -0.91
N LEU A 544 -2.88 -5.77 -1.35
CA LEU A 544 -3.14 -5.07 -2.61
C LEU A 544 -2.90 -5.98 -3.83
N LEU A 545 -1.88 -6.81 -3.81
CA LEU A 545 -1.60 -7.77 -4.88
C LEU A 545 -2.67 -8.88 -4.90
N TYR A 546 -3.03 -9.40 -3.73
CA TYR A 546 -4.04 -10.45 -3.60
C TYR A 546 -5.44 -9.98 -4.00
N SER A 547 -5.82 -8.75 -3.64
CA SER A 547 -7.10 -8.15 -4.08
C SER A 547 -7.19 -8.02 -5.60
N ARG A 548 -6.10 -7.66 -6.26
CA ARG A 548 -5.99 -7.63 -7.71
C ARG A 548 -6.15 -9.02 -8.31
N PHE A 549 -5.47 -10.01 -7.75
CA PHE A 549 -5.60 -11.41 -8.16
C PHE A 549 -7.04 -11.91 -8.04
N PHE A 550 -7.68 -11.71 -6.88
CA PHE A 550 -9.08 -12.08 -6.66
C PHE A 550 -10.02 -11.41 -7.68
N THR A 551 -9.86 -10.12 -7.91
CA THR A 551 -10.66 -9.38 -8.90
C THR A 551 -10.57 -10.03 -10.27
N LYS A 552 -9.36 -10.40 -10.73
CA LYS A 552 -9.16 -11.02 -12.04
C LYS A 552 -9.81 -12.42 -12.13
N VAL A 553 -9.65 -13.24 -11.09
CA VAL A 553 -10.29 -14.56 -11.03
C VAL A 553 -11.82 -14.45 -11.05
N LEU A 554 -12.38 -13.49 -10.29
CA LEU A 554 -13.82 -13.26 -10.25
C LEU A 554 -14.37 -12.70 -11.56
N LYS A 555 -13.57 -11.87 -12.26
CA LYS A 555 -13.88 -11.43 -13.62
C LYS A 555 -13.94 -12.61 -14.60
N ASP A 556 -12.93 -13.48 -14.58
CA ASP A 556 -12.89 -14.68 -15.41
C ASP A 556 -14.01 -15.69 -15.06
N ALA A 557 -14.56 -15.58 -13.86
CA ALA A 557 -15.75 -16.32 -13.44
C ALA A 557 -17.08 -15.66 -13.87
N GLY A 558 -17.04 -14.44 -14.44
CA GLY A 558 -18.22 -13.68 -14.84
C GLY A 558 -19.00 -13.04 -13.68
N LEU A 559 -18.38 -12.93 -12.50
CA LEU A 559 -19.00 -12.37 -11.31
C LEU A 559 -18.85 -10.85 -11.20
N VAL A 560 -17.80 -10.31 -11.78
CA VAL A 560 -17.52 -8.86 -11.83
C VAL A 560 -17.09 -8.45 -13.25
N GLU A 561 -17.24 -7.16 -13.58
CA GLU A 561 -16.93 -6.65 -14.93
C GLU A 561 -15.66 -5.77 -14.96
N PHE A 562 -15.18 -5.31 -13.82
CA PHE A 562 -13.99 -4.47 -13.70
C PHE A 562 -12.69 -5.29 -13.63
N ASP A 563 -11.58 -4.68 -14.03
CA ASP A 563 -10.27 -5.33 -14.08
C ASP A 563 -9.47 -5.18 -12.79
N GLU A 564 -9.63 -4.05 -12.10
CA GLU A 564 -8.85 -3.69 -10.94
C GLU A 564 -9.78 -3.25 -9.79
N PRO A 565 -9.47 -3.60 -8.54
CA PRO A 565 -10.37 -3.36 -7.42
C PRO A 565 -10.46 -1.89 -6.99
N PHE A 566 -9.38 -1.12 -7.15
CA PHE A 566 -9.21 0.23 -6.62
C PHE A 566 -8.71 1.18 -7.70
N THR A 567 -9.48 2.25 -7.96
CA THR A 567 -9.11 3.25 -8.98
C THR A 567 -7.96 4.14 -8.50
N ASN A 568 -8.10 4.71 -7.30
CA ASN A 568 -7.08 5.54 -6.69
C ASN A 568 -6.63 4.92 -5.36
N LEU A 569 -5.33 4.95 -5.12
CA LEU A 569 -4.72 4.48 -3.88
C LEU A 569 -3.95 5.62 -3.22
N LEU A 570 -4.22 5.87 -1.94
CA LEU A 570 -3.43 6.72 -1.10
C LEU A 570 -2.71 5.87 -0.06
N THR A 571 -1.39 5.89 -0.08
CA THR A 571 -0.58 5.21 0.94
C THR A 571 -0.18 6.22 2.00
N GLN A 572 -0.72 6.05 3.21
CA GLN A 572 -0.41 6.95 4.31
C GLN A 572 0.96 6.67 4.93
N GLY A 573 1.62 7.75 5.39
CA GLY A 573 2.82 7.65 6.22
C GLY A 573 2.51 7.27 7.67
N MET A 574 3.51 6.82 8.41
CA MET A 574 3.38 6.42 9.81
C MET A 574 3.22 7.63 10.74
N VAL A 575 2.60 7.41 11.90
CA VAL A 575 2.67 8.35 13.04
C VAL A 575 3.81 7.88 13.93
N ILE A 576 4.81 8.73 14.08
CA ILE A 576 6.02 8.47 14.85
C ILE A 576 6.10 9.42 16.05
N LYS A 577 6.83 9.03 17.08
CA LYS A 577 7.12 9.86 18.24
C LYS A 577 8.56 9.63 18.69
N ASP A 578 9.25 10.74 18.97
CA ASP A 578 10.69 10.74 19.32
C ASP A 578 11.54 10.03 18.24
N GLY A 579 11.25 10.34 16.96
CA GLY A 579 11.97 9.82 15.80
C GLY A 579 11.76 8.30 15.53
N SER A 580 10.81 7.66 16.18
CA SER A 580 10.56 6.22 15.98
C SER A 580 9.07 5.85 15.94
N LYS A 581 8.77 4.71 15.31
CA LYS A 581 7.41 4.15 15.29
C LYS A 581 6.92 3.95 16.72
N MET A 582 5.67 4.37 16.99
CA MET A 582 5.02 4.13 18.27
C MET A 582 4.86 2.64 18.56
N SER A 583 5.33 2.19 19.73
CA SER A 583 5.13 0.83 20.17
C SER A 583 5.03 0.75 21.70
N LYS A 584 4.26 -0.22 22.20
CA LYS A 584 4.12 -0.45 23.66
C LYS A 584 5.45 -0.80 24.32
N SER A 585 6.33 -1.51 23.61
CA SER A 585 7.65 -1.90 24.10
C SER A 585 8.61 -0.71 24.27
N LYS A 586 8.43 0.38 23.49
CA LYS A 586 9.21 1.61 23.58
C LYS A 586 8.60 2.65 24.53
N GLY A 587 7.37 2.43 25.02
CA GLY A 587 6.69 3.35 25.90
C GLY A 587 6.31 4.71 25.28
N ASN A 588 6.37 4.84 23.96
CA ASN A 588 6.12 6.09 23.22
C ASN A 588 4.73 6.15 22.55
N VAL A 589 3.79 5.29 22.99
CA VAL A 589 2.44 5.25 22.44
C VAL A 589 1.61 6.43 22.95
N VAL A 590 0.88 7.07 22.03
CA VAL A 590 -0.14 8.08 22.33
C VAL A 590 -1.52 7.46 22.18
N SER A 591 -2.32 7.53 23.24
CA SER A 591 -3.69 7.02 23.24
C SER A 591 -4.64 8.01 22.58
N PRO A 592 -5.35 7.62 21.49
CA PRO A 592 -6.40 8.46 20.91
C PRO A 592 -7.48 8.83 21.93
N GLU A 593 -7.86 7.91 22.80
CA GLU A 593 -8.91 8.10 23.79
C GLU A 593 -8.57 9.21 24.79
N GLU A 594 -7.31 9.28 25.23
CA GLU A 594 -6.85 10.35 26.14
C GLU A 594 -6.89 11.72 25.47
N ILE A 595 -6.48 11.79 24.19
CA ILE A 595 -6.50 13.03 23.41
C ILE A 595 -7.94 13.48 23.17
N ILE A 596 -8.82 12.58 22.74
CA ILE A 596 -10.25 12.87 22.51
C ILE A 596 -10.93 13.31 23.81
N LYS A 597 -10.68 12.64 24.92
CA LYS A 597 -11.23 13.00 26.23
C LYS A 597 -10.80 14.39 26.68
N LYS A 598 -9.56 14.80 26.40
CA LYS A 598 -8.99 16.08 26.83
C LYS A 598 -9.36 17.23 25.89
N TYR A 599 -9.26 17.03 24.60
CA TYR A 599 -9.34 18.09 23.59
C TYR A 599 -10.51 17.95 22.61
N GLY A 600 -11.17 16.78 22.57
CA GLY A 600 -12.21 16.44 21.63
C GLY A 600 -11.71 15.75 20.36
N ALA A 601 -12.61 15.07 19.68
CA ALA A 601 -12.35 14.36 18.43
C ALA A 601 -11.97 15.32 17.28
N ASP A 602 -12.69 16.44 17.15
CA ASP A 602 -12.43 17.44 16.10
C ASP A 602 -10.99 17.99 16.21
N THR A 603 -10.47 18.18 17.43
CA THR A 603 -9.10 18.64 17.64
C THR A 603 -8.08 17.58 17.20
N ALA A 604 -8.31 16.31 17.56
CA ALA A 604 -7.44 15.21 17.17
C ALA A 604 -7.40 15.04 15.62
N ARG A 605 -8.57 15.09 14.99
CA ARG A 605 -8.71 15.04 13.52
C ARG A 605 -7.98 16.19 12.84
N LEU A 606 -8.22 17.41 13.29
CA LEU A 606 -7.61 18.61 12.71
C LEU A 606 -6.08 18.59 12.82
N PHE A 607 -5.56 18.20 14.00
CA PHE A 607 -4.11 18.08 14.19
C PHE A 607 -3.49 17.04 13.27
N ILE A 608 -4.06 15.82 13.21
CA ILE A 608 -3.49 14.71 12.46
C ILE A 608 -3.47 14.97 10.94
N LEU A 609 -4.44 15.75 10.45
CA LEU A 609 -4.55 16.13 9.04
C LEU A 609 -3.68 17.35 8.68
N PHE A 610 -3.40 18.22 9.67
CA PHE A 610 -2.61 19.45 9.46
C PHE A 610 -1.11 19.22 9.55
N ALA A 611 -0.66 18.30 10.41
CA ALA A 611 0.74 18.18 10.81
C ALA A 611 1.69 17.72 9.68
N ALA A 612 1.20 16.95 8.69
CA ALA A 612 2.00 16.49 7.56
C ALA A 612 1.12 16.13 6.36
N PRO A 613 1.66 16.16 5.12
CA PRO A 613 1.01 15.56 3.96
C PRO A 613 0.71 14.07 4.20
N PRO A 614 -0.38 13.52 3.64
CA PRO A 614 -0.82 12.14 3.91
C PRO A 614 0.24 11.06 3.71
N GLU A 615 1.06 11.16 2.66
CA GLU A 615 2.06 10.15 2.31
C GLU A 615 3.34 10.22 3.16
N ARG A 616 3.53 11.31 3.89
CA ARG A 616 4.73 11.49 4.72
C ARG A 616 4.48 11.04 6.15
N ASP A 617 5.53 10.56 6.80
CA ASP A 617 5.49 10.30 8.24
C ASP A 617 5.17 11.59 9.01
N LEU A 618 4.44 11.43 10.10
CA LEU A 618 4.00 12.51 10.98
C LEU A 618 4.67 12.35 12.34
N GLU A 619 5.47 13.31 12.73
CA GLU A 619 6.03 13.40 14.07
C GLU A 619 4.97 13.94 15.04
N TRP A 620 4.68 13.21 16.12
CA TRP A 620 3.71 13.62 17.11
C TRP A 620 4.17 14.84 17.90
N SER A 621 3.27 15.79 18.11
CA SER A 621 3.55 17.03 18.85
C SER A 621 2.37 17.41 19.75
N ASP A 622 2.56 17.34 21.06
CA ASP A 622 1.56 17.78 22.04
C ASP A 622 1.25 19.29 21.89
N GLN A 623 2.25 20.09 21.57
CA GLN A 623 2.07 21.54 21.29
C GLN A 623 1.24 21.77 20.02
N GLY A 624 1.40 20.89 19.01
CA GLY A 624 0.58 20.93 17.80
C GLY A 624 -0.89 20.64 18.08
N VAL A 625 -1.19 19.67 18.94
CA VAL A 625 -2.57 19.37 19.41
C VAL A 625 -3.19 20.58 20.11
N GLU A 626 -2.45 21.22 21.01
CA GLU A 626 -2.91 22.44 21.69
C GLU A 626 -3.12 23.61 20.70
N GLY A 627 -2.28 23.69 19.67
CA GLY A 627 -2.45 24.65 18.56
C GLY A 627 -3.77 24.45 17.81
N ALA A 628 -4.09 23.19 17.47
CA ALA A 628 -5.37 22.84 16.84
C ALA A 628 -6.57 23.15 17.75
N TRP A 629 -6.46 22.82 19.04
CA TRP A 629 -7.48 23.17 20.05
C TRP A 629 -7.73 24.70 20.09
N ARG A 630 -6.67 25.51 20.20
CA ARG A 630 -6.79 26.97 20.20
C ARG A 630 -7.43 27.51 18.92
N PHE A 631 -7.12 26.91 17.79
CA PHE A 631 -7.74 27.29 16.51
C PHE A 631 -9.25 27.04 16.51
N ILE A 632 -9.72 25.85 16.95
CA ILE A 632 -11.16 25.56 17.06
C ILE A 632 -11.86 26.57 18.00
N GLN A 633 -11.25 26.88 19.14
CA GLN A 633 -11.78 27.92 20.08
C GLN A 633 -11.86 29.31 19.44
N ARG A 634 -10.92 29.65 18.57
CA ARG A 634 -10.96 30.93 17.83
C ARG A 634 -12.11 30.93 16.81
N VAL A 635 -12.24 29.87 16.03
CA VAL A 635 -13.34 29.71 15.06
C VAL A 635 -14.69 29.82 15.76
N TRP A 636 -14.86 29.09 16.85
CA TRP A 636 -16.07 29.16 17.69
C TRP A 636 -16.43 30.57 18.10
N ARG A 637 -15.48 31.31 18.67
CA ARG A 637 -15.70 32.66 19.17
C ARG A 637 -16.03 33.65 18.07
N ILE A 638 -15.30 33.64 16.97
CA ILE A 638 -15.52 34.62 15.90
C ILE A 638 -16.85 34.39 15.20
N ILE A 639 -17.24 33.13 14.95
CA ILE A 639 -18.53 32.83 14.31
C ILE A 639 -19.69 33.23 15.22
N LEU A 640 -19.63 32.86 16.52
CA LEU A 640 -20.71 33.24 17.44
C LEU A 640 -20.85 34.75 17.66
N SER A 641 -19.77 35.53 17.49
CA SER A 641 -19.86 37.01 17.57
C SER A 641 -20.67 37.62 16.45
N TYR A 642 -20.89 36.88 15.35
CA TYR A 642 -21.68 37.32 14.21
C TYR A 642 -23.01 36.55 14.05
N ALA A 643 -23.29 35.55 14.92
CA ALA A 643 -24.41 34.61 14.75
C ALA A 643 -25.76 35.35 14.60
N ASP A 644 -26.04 36.36 15.42
CA ASP A 644 -27.31 37.09 15.35
C ASP A 644 -27.44 37.90 14.05
N LYS A 645 -26.36 38.52 13.60
CA LYS A 645 -26.34 39.23 12.29
C LYS A 645 -26.56 38.28 11.10
N VAL A 646 -26.02 37.07 11.18
CA VAL A 646 -26.16 36.05 10.14
C VAL A 646 -27.60 35.52 10.05
N LYS A 647 -28.29 35.38 11.18
CA LYS A 647 -29.70 34.93 11.24
C LYS A 647 -30.65 35.85 10.52
N GLU A 648 -30.35 37.15 10.43
CA GLU A 648 -31.15 38.14 9.70
C GLU A 648 -31.11 37.98 8.18
N ASN A 649 -30.28 37.09 7.69
CA ASN A 649 -30.09 36.73 6.26
C ASN A 649 -29.75 37.97 5.38
N PRO A 650 -28.79 38.84 5.78
CA PRO A 650 -28.43 40.06 5.05
C PRO A 650 -27.69 39.71 3.74
N THR A 651 -27.82 40.68 2.78
CA THR A 651 -27.08 40.67 1.52
C THR A 651 -26.10 41.85 1.44
N PHE A 652 -25.15 41.83 0.50
CA PHE A 652 -24.22 42.94 0.29
C PHE A 652 -23.98 43.21 -1.20
N ASP A 653 -23.54 44.43 -1.50
CA ASP A 653 -22.99 44.79 -2.80
C ASP A 653 -21.46 44.91 -2.69
N VAL A 654 -20.73 44.15 -3.49
CA VAL A 654 -19.25 44.16 -3.53
C VAL A 654 -18.69 45.57 -3.76
N LYS A 655 -19.40 46.43 -4.53
CA LYS A 655 -18.94 47.78 -4.81
C LYS A 655 -19.01 48.69 -3.59
N ALA A 656 -19.92 48.41 -2.65
CA ALA A 656 -20.10 49.19 -1.43
C ALA A 656 -19.15 48.80 -0.28
N LEU A 657 -18.35 47.72 -0.45
CA LEU A 657 -17.39 47.28 0.55
C LEU A 657 -16.19 48.23 0.68
N THR A 658 -15.69 48.36 1.90
CA THR A 658 -14.42 49.04 2.16
C THR A 658 -13.24 48.29 1.56
N LYS A 659 -12.05 48.91 1.56
CA LYS A 659 -10.83 48.23 1.04
C LYS A 659 -10.51 46.95 1.83
N GLU A 660 -10.62 47.02 3.14
CA GLU A 660 -10.37 45.88 4.04
C GLU A 660 -11.40 44.76 3.87
N GLU A 661 -12.68 45.13 3.66
CA GLU A 661 -13.75 44.18 3.41
C GLU A 661 -13.64 43.51 2.03
N LYS A 662 -13.21 44.24 1.01
CA LYS A 662 -12.86 43.64 -0.31
C LYS A 662 -11.72 42.65 -0.21
N GLU A 663 -10.71 42.97 0.57
CA GLU A 663 -9.59 42.06 0.80
C GLU A 663 -10.04 40.77 1.53
N LEU A 664 -10.92 40.89 2.54
CA LEU A 664 -11.49 39.70 3.20
C LEU A 664 -12.33 38.88 2.22
N PHE A 665 -13.14 39.54 1.35
CA PHE A 665 -13.91 38.84 0.34
C PHE A 665 -13.02 38.13 -0.69
N ARG A 666 -11.89 38.75 -1.08
CA ARG A 666 -10.88 38.11 -1.93
C ARG A 666 -10.27 36.90 -1.26
N ILE A 667 -9.82 37.01 -0.01
CA ILE A 667 -9.22 35.91 0.76
C ILE A 667 -10.21 34.74 0.90
N LEU A 668 -11.50 35.02 1.12
CA LEU A 668 -12.55 33.98 1.14
C LEU A 668 -12.59 33.21 -0.18
N ASN A 669 -12.61 33.89 -1.33
CA ASN A 669 -12.69 33.25 -2.64
C ASN A 669 -11.40 32.43 -2.95
N VAL A 670 -10.22 32.98 -2.65
CA VAL A 670 -8.95 32.28 -2.77
C VAL A 670 -8.91 31.04 -1.87
N THR A 671 -9.44 31.13 -0.66
CA THR A 671 -9.51 30.00 0.27
C THR A 671 -10.44 28.91 -0.26
N ILE A 672 -11.62 29.26 -0.77
CA ILE A 672 -12.55 28.29 -1.38
C ILE A 672 -11.88 27.56 -2.55
N GLU A 673 -11.27 28.30 -3.48
CA GLU A 673 -10.53 27.74 -4.61
C GLU A 673 -9.46 26.75 -4.13
N LYS A 674 -8.58 27.20 -3.25
CA LYS A 674 -7.46 26.41 -2.78
C LYS A 674 -7.87 25.17 -2.00
N VAL A 675 -8.84 25.26 -1.08
CA VAL A 675 -9.34 24.12 -0.31
C VAL A 675 -10.01 23.10 -1.22
N THR A 676 -10.75 23.58 -2.23
CA THR A 676 -11.39 22.71 -3.24
C THR A 676 -10.37 21.91 -4.03
N GLU A 677 -9.29 22.55 -4.49
CA GLU A 677 -8.20 21.87 -5.21
C GLU A 677 -7.40 20.93 -4.31
N ASP A 678 -7.08 21.38 -3.09
CA ASP A 678 -6.25 20.63 -2.15
C ASP A 678 -6.95 19.34 -1.70
N ILE A 679 -8.27 19.34 -1.46
CA ILE A 679 -9.03 18.12 -1.12
C ILE A 679 -9.35 17.31 -2.38
N GLY A 680 -9.84 17.97 -3.43
CA GLY A 680 -10.44 17.30 -4.58
C GLY A 680 -9.44 16.67 -5.56
N THR A 681 -8.26 17.30 -5.70
CA THR A 681 -7.28 16.92 -6.74
C THR A 681 -5.91 16.55 -6.17
N ARG A 682 -5.43 17.31 -5.17
CA ARG A 682 -4.05 17.16 -4.66
C ARG A 682 -3.92 16.23 -3.46
N GLY A 683 -5.00 16.02 -2.70
CA GLY A 683 -4.98 15.26 -1.45
C GLY A 683 -4.12 15.92 -0.35
N THR A 684 -3.91 17.24 -0.40
CA THR A 684 -3.04 17.99 0.52
C THR A 684 -3.84 18.67 1.63
N PHE A 685 -4.31 17.90 2.59
CA PHE A 685 -5.19 18.39 3.67
C PHE A 685 -4.52 19.44 4.56
N ASN A 686 -3.22 19.34 4.78
CA ASN A 686 -2.45 20.28 5.59
C ASN A 686 -2.45 21.70 4.98
N THR A 687 -2.34 21.84 3.66
CA THR A 687 -2.41 23.13 2.98
C THR A 687 -3.82 23.69 2.92
N ALA A 688 -4.84 22.81 2.78
CA ALA A 688 -6.24 23.20 2.90
C ALA A 688 -6.54 23.83 4.27
N ILE A 689 -6.14 23.16 5.35
CA ILE A 689 -6.33 23.66 6.73
C ILE A 689 -5.56 24.96 6.94
N SER A 690 -4.30 25.08 6.41
CA SER A 690 -3.54 26.32 6.47
C SER A 690 -4.29 27.48 5.85
N SER A 691 -4.89 27.28 4.68
CA SER A 691 -5.69 28.33 4.01
C SER A 691 -6.94 28.73 4.81
N ILE A 692 -7.60 27.77 5.45
CA ILE A 692 -8.71 28.07 6.37
C ILE A 692 -8.21 28.88 7.57
N MET A 693 -7.02 28.59 8.11
CA MET A 693 -6.42 29.37 9.20
C MET A 693 -6.11 30.82 8.77
N GLU A 694 -5.64 31.01 7.54
CA GLU A 694 -5.40 32.35 6.97
C GLU A 694 -6.72 33.13 6.83
N LEU A 695 -7.79 32.51 6.36
CA LEU A 695 -9.12 33.12 6.31
C LEU A 695 -9.60 33.54 7.71
N VAL A 696 -9.45 32.67 8.71
CA VAL A 696 -9.80 33.00 10.10
C VAL A 696 -8.97 34.18 10.61
N ASN A 697 -7.68 34.26 10.31
CA ASN A 697 -6.84 35.38 10.70
C ASN A 697 -7.32 36.69 10.06
N ALA A 698 -7.65 36.68 8.77
CA ALA A 698 -8.20 37.82 8.08
C ALA A 698 -9.57 38.26 8.67
N PHE A 699 -10.43 37.29 9.00
CA PHE A 699 -11.73 37.56 9.62
C PHE A 699 -11.56 38.17 11.04
N TYR A 700 -10.53 37.82 11.78
CA TYR A 700 -10.25 38.38 13.10
C TYR A 700 -9.91 39.89 13.11
N VAL A 701 -9.60 40.51 11.96
CA VAL A 701 -9.44 41.96 11.84
C VAL A 701 -10.78 42.68 12.20
N PHE A 702 -11.89 41.98 11.99
CA PHE A 702 -13.25 42.49 12.25
C PHE A 702 -13.90 41.90 13.54
N LYS A 703 -13.06 41.46 14.49
CA LYS A 703 -13.54 40.82 15.75
C LYS A 703 -14.49 41.68 16.60
N ASP A 704 -14.42 43.02 16.43
CA ASP A 704 -15.23 43.96 17.18
C ASP A 704 -16.61 44.19 16.55
N GLY A 705 -16.99 43.36 15.58
CA GLY A 705 -18.36 43.38 14.99
C GLY A 705 -18.60 44.44 13.94
N ASN A 706 -17.57 45.08 13.39
CA ASN A 706 -17.67 46.16 12.44
C ASN A 706 -17.66 45.74 10.96
N LEU A 707 -17.77 44.45 10.66
CA LEU A 707 -17.88 43.90 9.31
C LEU A 707 -19.31 44.15 8.74
N ASN A 708 -19.40 44.46 7.44
CA ASN A 708 -20.64 44.44 6.70
C ASN A 708 -21.42 43.12 6.96
N ALA A 709 -22.70 43.24 7.34
CA ALA A 709 -23.50 42.11 7.78
C ALA A 709 -23.66 41.02 6.69
N GLY A 710 -23.86 41.43 5.44
CA GLY A 710 -23.98 40.51 4.32
C GLY A 710 -22.70 39.77 4.01
N LEU A 711 -21.56 40.48 4.04
CA LEU A 711 -20.24 39.85 3.89
C LEU A 711 -19.93 38.94 5.09
N ALA A 712 -20.28 39.33 6.32
CA ALA A 712 -20.13 38.50 7.50
C ALA A 712 -20.86 37.15 7.35
N ARG A 713 -22.11 37.22 6.84
CA ARG A 713 -22.89 36.03 6.53
C ARG A 713 -22.20 35.12 5.52
N GLU A 714 -21.69 35.68 4.43
CA GLU A 714 -20.98 34.93 3.39
C GLU A 714 -19.72 34.27 3.93
N VAL A 715 -18.92 35.01 4.70
CA VAL A 715 -17.71 34.49 5.33
C VAL A 715 -18.01 33.35 6.33
N VAL A 716 -19.00 33.55 7.22
CA VAL A 716 -19.36 32.59 8.27
C VAL A 716 -19.90 31.30 7.66
N ILE A 717 -20.84 31.37 6.71
CA ILE A 717 -21.42 30.20 6.06
C ILE A 717 -20.33 29.37 5.35
N ASN A 718 -19.50 30.04 4.56
CA ASN A 718 -18.47 29.33 3.78
C ASN A 718 -17.33 28.80 4.68
N LEU A 719 -16.94 29.52 5.74
CA LEU A 719 -15.96 29.03 6.72
C LEU A 719 -16.44 27.74 7.40
N ILE A 720 -17.70 27.67 7.81
CA ILE A 720 -18.29 26.47 8.42
C ILE A 720 -18.26 25.31 7.40
N LYS A 721 -18.68 25.56 6.16
CA LYS A 721 -18.70 24.54 5.10
C LYS A 721 -17.30 24.02 4.77
N LEU A 722 -16.30 24.91 4.65
CA LEU A 722 -14.91 24.54 4.37
C LEU A 722 -14.28 23.72 5.49
N LEU A 723 -14.64 24.04 6.74
CA LEU A 723 -14.12 23.33 7.92
C LEU A 723 -14.85 22.02 8.21
N ALA A 724 -16.09 21.84 7.72
CA ALA A 724 -16.96 20.72 8.03
C ALA A 724 -16.32 19.33 7.80
N PRO A 725 -15.61 19.05 6.70
CA PRO A 725 -14.95 17.76 6.53
C PRO A 725 -13.87 17.46 7.58
N PHE A 726 -13.19 18.47 8.08
CA PHE A 726 -12.08 18.36 9.03
C PHE A 726 -12.52 18.26 10.49
N ALA A 727 -13.55 19.03 10.86
CA ALA A 727 -14.06 19.17 12.22
C ALA A 727 -15.60 19.08 12.23
N PRO A 728 -16.15 17.87 12.06
CA PRO A 728 -17.58 17.70 11.78
C PRO A 728 -18.50 18.09 12.93
N HIS A 729 -18.12 17.87 14.19
CA HIS A 729 -19.01 18.15 15.32
C HIS A 729 -19.16 19.64 15.58
N VAL A 730 -18.07 20.38 15.64
CA VAL A 730 -18.11 21.82 15.91
C VAL A 730 -18.82 22.57 14.77
N THR A 731 -18.67 22.10 13.55
CA THR A 731 -19.32 22.74 12.38
C THR A 731 -20.82 22.47 12.32
N GLU A 732 -21.29 21.29 12.70
CA GLU A 732 -22.73 21.02 12.87
C GLU A 732 -23.33 21.91 13.95
N GLU A 733 -22.66 22.04 15.10
CA GLU A 733 -23.14 22.89 16.17
C GLU A 733 -23.17 24.36 15.73
N LEU A 734 -22.12 24.86 15.11
CA LEU A 734 -22.07 26.22 14.61
C LEU A 734 -23.14 26.48 13.52
N TRP A 735 -23.39 25.49 12.64
CA TRP A 735 -24.43 25.56 11.62
C TRP A 735 -25.82 25.79 12.24
N GLN A 736 -26.11 25.05 13.31
CA GLN A 736 -27.35 25.21 14.09
C GLN A 736 -27.40 26.57 14.80
N GLN A 737 -26.27 26.99 15.42
CA GLN A 737 -26.20 28.26 16.19
C GLN A 737 -26.41 29.51 15.32
N ILE A 738 -26.00 29.44 14.06
CA ILE A 738 -26.27 30.56 13.12
C ILE A 738 -27.66 30.50 12.46
N GLY A 739 -28.57 29.62 12.96
CA GLY A 739 -29.95 29.53 12.53
C GLY A 739 -30.18 28.78 11.21
N GLN A 740 -29.18 28.00 10.74
CA GLN A 740 -29.39 27.17 9.55
C GLN A 740 -30.08 25.86 9.92
N THR A 741 -30.82 25.29 8.96
CA THR A 741 -31.57 24.04 9.11
C THR A 741 -30.86 22.87 8.42
N GLY A 742 -31.13 21.67 8.88
CA GLY A 742 -30.48 20.44 8.36
C GLY A 742 -29.03 20.35 8.77
N SER A 743 -28.34 19.35 8.19
CA SER A 743 -26.91 19.10 8.43
C SER A 743 -26.04 19.90 7.46
N VAL A 744 -24.95 20.50 7.93
CA VAL A 744 -23.96 21.16 7.07
C VAL A 744 -23.35 20.19 6.05
N HIS A 745 -23.20 18.91 6.41
CA HIS A 745 -22.62 17.87 5.56
C HIS A 745 -23.48 17.47 4.35
N HIS A 746 -24.76 17.85 4.35
CA HIS A 746 -25.70 17.66 3.24
C HIS A 746 -25.94 18.96 2.44
N THR A 747 -25.21 20.03 2.75
CA THR A 747 -25.25 21.26 1.94
C THR A 747 -24.29 21.16 0.75
N THR A 748 -24.55 22.00 -0.26
CA THR A 748 -23.64 22.08 -1.42
C THR A 748 -22.30 22.71 -1.03
N TRP A 749 -21.21 22.15 -1.53
CA TRP A 749 -19.85 22.67 -1.37
C TRP A 749 -19.78 24.12 -1.90
N PRO A 750 -19.05 25.03 -1.23
CA PRO A 750 -18.97 26.42 -1.68
C PRO A 750 -18.29 26.55 -3.04
N THR A 751 -18.78 27.55 -3.80
CA THR A 751 -18.18 27.96 -5.07
C THR A 751 -17.48 29.29 -4.91
N PHE A 752 -16.42 29.54 -5.67
CA PHE A 752 -15.70 30.81 -5.67
C PHE A 752 -15.95 31.60 -6.96
N ASP A 753 -15.83 32.92 -6.87
CA ASP A 753 -15.81 33.80 -8.05
C ASP A 753 -14.36 34.02 -8.51
N PRO A 754 -13.97 33.52 -9.70
CA PRO A 754 -12.61 33.70 -10.21
C PRO A 754 -12.17 35.16 -10.34
N LYS A 755 -13.12 36.09 -10.50
CA LYS A 755 -12.79 37.52 -10.56
C LYS A 755 -12.47 38.09 -9.18
N ALA A 756 -13.09 37.56 -8.16
CA ALA A 756 -12.84 37.96 -6.78
C ALA A 756 -11.52 37.42 -6.22
N THR A 757 -10.91 36.44 -6.85
CA THR A 757 -9.57 35.93 -6.41
C THR A 757 -8.43 36.85 -6.81
N ILE A 758 -8.65 37.76 -7.75
CA ILE A 758 -7.62 38.69 -8.25
C ILE A 758 -7.44 39.82 -7.24
N ALA A 759 -6.20 40.00 -6.78
CA ALA A 759 -5.85 41.09 -5.89
C ALA A 759 -5.89 42.42 -6.68
N ASP A 760 -6.47 43.46 -6.09
CA ASP A 760 -6.45 44.81 -6.69
C ASP A 760 -5.04 45.38 -6.76
N GLU A 761 -4.25 45.09 -5.75
CA GLU A 761 -2.85 45.49 -5.66
C GLU A 761 -1.96 44.28 -5.38
N VAL A 762 -0.75 44.26 -5.93
CA VAL A 762 0.26 43.23 -5.70
C VAL A 762 1.52 43.86 -5.16
N GLU A 763 2.18 43.16 -4.21
CA GLU A 763 3.49 43.57 -3.69
C GLU A 763 4.55 43.26 -4.74
N VAL A 764 5.27 44.29 -5.17
CA VAL A 764 6.37 44.21 -6.11
C VAL A 764 7.68 44.51 -5.38
N VAL A 765 8.62 43.59 -5.49
CA VAL A 765 9.93 43.73 -4.92
C VAL A 765 10.76 44.75 -5.73
N VAL A 766 11.37 45.76 -5.07
CA VAL A 766 12.26 46.69 -5.72
C VAL A 766 13.71 46.41 -5.30
N GLN A 767 14.54 46.17 -6.29
CA GLN A 767 15.98 45.96 -6.14
C GLN A 767 16.76 47.13 -6.73
N VAL A 768 17.89 47.44 -6.14
CA VAL A 768 18.91 48.31 -6.71
C VAL A 768 20.21 47.49 -6.84
N ASN A 769 20.72 47.38 -8.08
CA ASN A 769 21.87 46.53 -8.42
C ASN A 769 21.72 45.09 -7.89
N GLY A 770 20.54 44.49 -8.07
CA GLY A 770 20.24 43.11 -7.67
C GLY A 770 20.00 42.88 -6.16
N LYS A 771 20.11 43.92 -5.32
CA LYS A 771 19.86 43.82 -3.88
C LYS A 771 18.47 44.36 -3.53
N LEU A 772 17.67 43.62 -2.76
CA LEU A 772 16.37 44.05 -2.25
C LEU A 772 16.53 45.34 -1.45
N ARG A 773 15.75 46.38 -1.78
CA ARG A 773 15.80 47.69 -1.14
C ARG A 773 14.44 48.18 -0.65
N SER A 774 13.38 47.89 -1.39
CA SER A 774 12.01 48.29 -1.03
C SER A 774 10.99 47.25 -1.53
N LYS A 775 9.78 47.39 -1.03
CA LYS A 775 8.58 46.67 -1.51
C LYS A 775 7.48 47.73 -1.73
N ILE A 776 6.92 47.72 -2.88
CA ILE A 776 5.85 48.68 -3.30
C ILE A 776 4.59 47.96 -3.62
N MET A 777 3.43 48.58 -3.35
CA MET A 777 2.14 48.09 -3.77
C MET A 777 1.82 48.69 -5.16
N VAL A 778 1.48 47.83 -6.10
CA VAL A 778 1.20 48.22 -7.48
C VAL A 778 -0.12 47.59 -7.90
N SER A 779 -0.98 48.35 -8.60
CA SER A 779 -2.23 47.79 -9.13
C SER A 779 -1.98 46.55 -9.96
N SER A 780 -2.79 45.50 -9.79
CA SER A 780 -2.71 44.28 -10.57
C SER A 780 -2.96 44.49 -12.08
N SER A 781 -3.57 45.61 -12.45
CA SER A 781 -3.78 46.05 -13.83
C SER A 781 -2.69 46.99 -14.34
N ALA A 782 -1.70 47.37 -13.50
CA ALA A 782 -0.64 48.28 -13.88
C ALA A 782 0.21 47.74 -15.03
N THR A 783 0.50 48.59 -15.98
CA THR A 783 1.45 48.27 -17.04
C THR A 783 2.87 48.18 -16.48
N ARG A 784 3.77 47.62 -17.27
CA ARG A 784 5.18 47.50 -16.91
C ARG A 784 5.81 48.84 -16.64
N GLU A 785 5.43 49.88 -17.41
CA GLU A 785 5.86 51.24 -17.31
C GLU A 785 5.35 51.87 -16.01
N ALA A 786 4.04 51.72 -15.71
CA ALA A 786 3.49 52.23 -14.45
C ALA A 786 4.17 51.59 -13.21
N GLN A 787 4.44 50.30 -13.27
CA GLN A 787 5.15 49.59 -12.21
C GLN A 787 6.56 50.16 -12.00
N GLN A 788 7.28 50.50 -13.07
CA GLN A 788 8.60 51.16 -13.01
C GLN A 788 8.53 52.58 -12.42
N GLU A 789 7.53 53.36 -12.84
CA GLU A 789 7.29 54.69 -12.32
C GLU A 789 7.03 54.68 -10.81
N ILE A 790 6.20 53.81 -10.31
CA ILE A 790 5.91 53.64 -8.89
C ILE A 790 7.19 53.25 -8.13
N ALA A 791 7.98 52.35 -8.69
CA ALA A 791 9.22 51.89 -8.08
C ALA A 791 10.27 53.03 -7.98
N LEU A 792 10.37 53.88 -9.01
CA LEU A 792 11.25 55.04 -9.01
C LEU A 792 10.75 56.17 -8.11
N ALA A 793 9.42 56.20 -7.84
CA ALA A 793 8.79 57.19 -6.97
C ALA A 793 8.90 56.82 -5.47
N ASP A 794 9.23 55.60 -5.12
CA ASP A 794 9.43 55.15 -3.71
C ASP A 794 10.54 55.97 -3.01
N GLU A 795 10.22 56.52 -1.83
CA GLU A 795 11.15 57.41 -1.13
C GLU A 795 12.48 56.75 -0.78
N LYS A 796 12.47 55.48 -0.39
CA LYS A 796 13.70 54.74 -0.08
C LYS A 796 14.56 54.54 -1.33
N ILE A 797 13.91 54.28 -2.45
CA ILE A 797 14.57 54.09 -3.73
C ILE A 797 15.15 55.40 -4.22
N LYS A 798 14.37 56.50 -4.16
CA LYS A 798 14.86 57.83 -4.50
C LYS A 798 16.16 58.16 -3.78
N GLY A 799 16.20 57.98 -2.47
CA GLY A 799 17.41 58.26 -1.68
C GLY A 799 18.64 57.38 -2.04
N LEU A 800 18.36 56.18 -2.58
CA LEU A 800 19.43 55.25 -2.99
C LEU A 800 19.99 55.52 -4.39
N ILE A 801 19.19 56.15 -5.27
CA ILE A 801 19.57 56.44 -6.64
C ILE A 801 19.94 57.91 -6.85
N GLU A 802 19.76 58.78 -5.83
CA GLU A 802 20.09 60.18 -5.86
C GLU A 802 21.61 60.37 -6.15
N GLY A 803 21.88 61.20 -7.15
CA GLY A 803 23.26 61.45 -7.61
C GLY A 803 23.90 60.35 -8.45
N LYS A 804 23.17 59.32 -8.78
CA LYS A 804 23.62 58.19 -9.63
C LYS A 804 22.97 58.18 -10.98
N THR A 805 23.67 57.62 -11.96
CA THR A 805 23.09 57.43 -13.30
C THR A 805 22.35 56.12 -13.39
N ILE A 806 21.04 56.16 -13.72
CA ILE A 806 20.26 54.97 -14.00
C ILE A 806 20.67 54.41 -15.37
N VAL A 807 21.27 53.21 -15.36
CA VAL A 807 21.74 52.54 -16.56
C VAL A 807 20.57 51.77 -17.24
N LYS A 808 19.78 51.08 -16.42
CA LYS A 808 18.65 50.26 -16.89
C LYS A 808 17.66 49.99 -15.76
N VAL A 809 16.38 49.94 -16.10
CA VAL A 809 15.31 49.48 -15.22
C VAL A 809 14.75 48.17 -15.81
N ILE A 810 14.90 47.07 -15.09
CA ILE A 810 14.41 45.76 -15.49
C ILE A 810 13.15 45.43 -14.65
N SER A 811 12.02 45.32 -15.29
CA SER A 811 10.76 45.03 -14.62
C SER A 811 10.22 43.69 -15.08
N VAL A 812 9.91 42.81 -14.12
CA VAL A 812 9.11 41.61 -14.30
C VAL A 812 7.72 41.97 -13.78
N PRO A 813 6.68 41.95 -14.65
CA PRO A 813 5.33 42.37 -14.27
C PRO A 813 4.85 41.65 -13.01
N LYS A 814 4.32 42.41 -12.06
CA LYS A 814 3.73 41.93 -10.81
C LYS A 814 4.65 41.18 -9.87
N LYS A 815 5.99 41.24 -10.09
CA LYS A 815 6.98 40.49 -9.29
C LYS A 815 8.15 41.33 -8.81
N LEU A 816 8.81 42.01 -9.74
CA LEU A 816 10.11 42.61 -9.45
C LEU A 816 10.36 43.83 -10.32
N VAL A 817 10.96 44.87 -9.73
CA VAL A 817 11.65 45.93 -10.45
C VAL A 817 13.11 45.97 -9.98
N ASN A 818 14.07 45.79 -10.89
CA ASN A 818 15.50 45.96 -10.57
C ASN A 818 16.05 47.19 -11.29
N ILE A 819 16.51 48.15 -10.51
CA ILE A 819 17.08 49.41 -10.99
C ILE A 819 18.60 49.29 -10.96
N VAL A 820 19.23 49.32 -12.13
CA VAL A 820 20.68 49.25 -12.26
C VAL A 820 21.20 50.67 -12.32
N VAL A 821 22.04 51.03 -11.35
CA VAL A 821 22.66 52.36 -11.26
C VAL A 821 24.18 52.24 -11.28
N LYS A 822 24.83 53.30 -11.82
CA LYS A 822 26.27 53.48 -11.85
C LYS A 822 26.57 54.84 -11.25
N GLY A 823 27.55 54.89 -10.37
CA GLY A 823 27.98 56.12 -9.72
C GLY A 823 28.52 55.81 -8.34
#